data_b7d3ea4ea6a84907d2904cce4af6fa3b
#
_entry.id   b7d3ea4ea6a84907d2904cce4af6fa3b
#
_cell.length_a   1.000
_cell.length_b   1.000
_cell.length_c   1.000
_cell.angle_alpha   90.00
_cell.angle_beta   90.00
_cell.angle_gamma   90.00
#
_symmetry.space_group_name_H-M   'P 1'
#
loop_
_entity.id
_entity.type
_entity.pdbx_description
1 polymer ?
#
loop_
_entity_poly.entity_id
_entity_poly.type
_entity_poly.pdbx_seq_one_letter_code
_entity_poly.pdbx_strand_id
1 'polypeptide(L)'
;MNWRFSCLVSAIMLYSLKSLQAEVQIRAFDMDQYNNAENNDIYRRSDSLYLLRDTSIKKKVIEIGEVNIFRRFNPIKLTAGKLTYEVSKTALHSSGNALEVLRKMPGVTIMPNGKISLNGQEGVQFLIDGKTSFLTGENLITYLSAMPASSIDIVELITQPDATLDAGGDARIINLKRNTKASNGIRVIISSQVEQGKYNRMQHHVMAETTIKKVSLSNSYSYSKGRDLVDITSSRYLDHDTKESIKDLQLDMDAIRKKDYMNHYYNSTLDYSPTKHVNTGAYVLLNNNRRVKDEEVNSVFLYHKVQPDSVINTSNLLHHNFRNFSTGAFLIANIDKDSKWENYFDRQDFRQSDQQVQWSDKLLVDNFQSEKQELVGHTDVQVKITTMQSKYQFNIISKLVSTFGGKYTRVNMRTKSLYDVYRNNQWQAEKQLSNGFEHGEKLKSLFFQLQYQTSEVFTLDMGLRYEHAAFNSLATNDTDAHDDQLRSYKNFFPNMTMTYSMSTQQKLSLHYNRRVNRPNFRDLNPFVEVNDPYLYEKGNPDLKPEFVNNMELTWVFKNTYSLQFSYTLKQDPISKSYNLDHNNRTVVMPLNLDHASGFGLRFNATTISPMRSWNIQANANLMYKNFEWITKDKVFHNRRLTPAIQLQNQFNLPSKVNLEINCFFNGATAEGQAYIAHLWSINTGLRKTFFQDKFTLYIYANDLFRSNRPNITFNGDVMNGKYRESYDSRAFGINLSYRLNKGGKTDPKNNNIGNRLEENNRISY
;
A
#
# COMPACT_ATOMS: atom_id res chain seq x y z
N MET A 1 -28.21 9.98 -12.25
CA MET A 1 -27.22 9.25 -13.04
C MET A 1 -26.93 7.82 -12.51
N ASN A 2 -27.44 7.48 -11.32
CA ASN A 2 -27.15 6.18 -10.64
C ASN A 2 -28.02 4.98 -11.10
N TRP A 3 -29.13 5.21 -11.76
CA TRP A 3 -30.06 4.11 -12.12
C TRP A 3 -29.72 3.43 -13.45
N ARG A 4 -29.17 4.18 -14.40
CA ARG A 4 -28.79 3.62 -15.71
C ARG A 4 -27.53 2.75 -15.67
N PHE A 5 -26.60 3.03 -14.74
CA PHE A 5 -25.37 2.24 -14.56
C PHE A 5 -25.66 0.90 -13.84
N SER A 6 -26.57 0.90 -12.87
CA SER A 6 -27.01 -0.32 -12.19
C SER A 6 -27.73 -1.27 -13.16
N CYS A 7 -28.53 -0.74 -14.08
CA CYS A 7 -29.19 -1.55 -15.12
C CYS A 7 -28.23 -2.14 -16.14
N LEU A 8 -27.14 -1.43 -16.48
CA LEU A 8 -26.14 -1.94 -17.43
C LEU A 8 -25.33 -3.11 -16.84
N VAL A 9 -24.94 -3.00 -15.57
CA VAL A 9 -24.24 -4.07 -14.85
C VAL A 9 -25.13 -5.29 -14.64
N SER A 10 -26.41 -5.05 -14.31
CA SER A 10 -27.42 -6.13 -14.19
C SER A 10 -27.72 -6.78 -15.54
N ALA A 11 -27.75 -6.02 -16.63
CA ALA A 11 -27.95 -6.55 -17.98
C ALA A 11 -26.74 -7.38 -18.45
N ILE A 12 -25.52 -6.97 -18.13
CA ILE A 12 -24.29 -7.73 -18.43
C ILE A 12 -24.25 -9.03 -17.60
N MET A 13 -24.65 -8.99 -16.32
CA MET A 13 -24.77 -10.20 -15.50
C MET A 13 -25.84 -11.16 -16.00
N LEU A 14 -27.00 -10.66 -16.42
CA LEU A 14 -28.07 -11.48 -16.98
C LEU A 14 -27.71 -12.06 -18.35
N TYR A 15 -26.98 -11.33 -19.19
CA TYR A 15 -26.50 -11.82 -20.48
C TYR A 15 -25.42 -12.91 -20.32
N SER A 16 -24.53 -12.77 -19.34
CA SER A 16 -23.51 -13.76 -19.02
C SER A 16 -24.13 -15.03 -18.40
N LEU A 17 -25.19 -14.91 -17.60
CA LEU A 17 -25.93 -16.05 -17.06
C LEU A 17 -26.70 -16.81 -18.15
N LYS A 18 -27.32 -16.12 -19.13
CA LYS A 18 -27.98 -16.75 -20.27
C LYS A 18 -26.98 -17.45 -21.21
N SER A 19 -25.80 -16.89 -21.43
CA SER A 19 -24.74 -17.56 -22.20
C SER A 19 -24.20 -18.80 -21.48
N LEU A 20 -24.12 -18.76 -20.14
CA LEU A 20 -23.71 -19.91 -19.32
C LEU A 20 -24.75 -21.05 -19.38
N GLN A 21 -26.05 -20.72 -19.35
CA GLN A 21 -27.11 -21.72 -19.54
C GLN A 21 -27.10 -22.36 -20.93
N ALA A 22 -26.84 -21.60 -21.98
CA ALA A 22 -26.68 -22.10 -23.34
C ALA A 22 -25.47 -23.02 -23.50
N GLU A 23 -24.34 -22.70 -22.86
CA GLU A 23 -23.12 -23.52 -22.92
C GLU A 23 -23.28 -24.84 -22.12
N VAL A 24 -24.05 -24.83 -21.03
CA VAL A 24 -24.38 -26.04 -20.26
C VAL A 24 -25.33 -26.95 -21.04
N GLN A 25 -26.28 -26.38 -21.77
CA GLN A 25 -27.19 -27.19 -22.64
C GLN A 25 -26.48 -27.79 -23.85
N ILE A 26 -25.52 -27.08 -24.47
CA ILE A 26 -24.76 -27.62 -25.62
C ILE A 26 -23.81 -28.75 -25.15
N ARG A 27 -23.25 -28.70 -23.93
CA ARG A 27 -22.42 -29.79 -23.41
C ARG A 27 -23.21 -31.02 -22.95
N ALA A 28 -24.47 -30.85 -22.52
CA ALA A 28 -25.35 -32.00 -22.24
C ALA A 28 -25.75 -32.74 -23.53
N PHE A 29 -25.87 -32.02 -24.64
CA PHE A 29 -26.20 -32.63 -25.95
C PHE A 29 -25.01 -33.40 -26.59
N ASP A 30 -23.76 -32.98 -26.33
CA ASP A 30 -22.55 -33.64 -26.85
C ASP A 30 -22.18 -34.92 -26.07
N MET A 31 -22.65 -35.08 -24.82
CA MET A 31 -22.36 -36.28 -24.02
C MET A 31 -23.25 -37.47 -24.39
N ASP A 32 -24.44 -37.23 -24.94
CA ASP A 32 -25.33 -38.31 -25.40
C ASP A 32 -24.95 -38.92 -26.77
N GLN A 33 -24.11 -38.23 -27.56
CA GLN A 33 -23.58 -38.81 -28.82
C GLN A 33 -22.33 -39.66 -28.66
N TYR A 34 -21.63 -39.62 -27.51
CA TYR A 34 -20.38 -40.36 -27.30
C TYR A 34 -20.58 -41.76 -26.73
N ASN A 35 -21.79 -42.11 -26.29
CA ASN A 35 -22.09 -43.41 -25.70
C ASN A 35 -22.68 -44.46 -26.66
N ASN A 36 -22.81 -44.16 -27.97
CA ASN A 36 -23.43 -45.08 -28.95
C ASN A 36 -22.49 -45.57 -30.07
N ALA A 37 -21.16 -45.46 -29.92
CA ALA A 37 -20.20 -45.90 -30.93
C ALA A 37 -19.17 -46.91 -30.41
N GLU A 38 -19.62 -47.91 -29.64
CA GLU A 38 -18.84 -49.13 -29.41
C GLU A 38 -19.77 -50.32 -29.41
N ASN A 39 -20.06 -50.85 -30.60
CA ASN A 39 -20.32 -52.25 -30.88
C ASN A 39 -20.56 -52.48 -32.37
N ASN A 40 -19.80 -53.36 -32.94
CA ASN A 40 -19.85 -54.07 -34.25
C ASN A 40 -18.69 -53.65 -35.16
N ASP A 41 -17.73 -54.55 -35.37
CA ASP A 41 -17.76 -55.63 -36.30
C ASP A 41 -16.49 -56.46 -36.25
N ILE A 42 -16.74 -57.74 -36.17
CA ILE A 42 -15.83 -58.87 -36.29
C ILE A 42 -15.86 -59.39 -37.73
N TYR A 43 -14.75 -59.95 -38.22
CA TYR A 43 -14.52 -60.84 -39.38
C TYR A 43 -14.13 -60.26 -40.74
N ARG A 44 -12.91 -60.58 -41.20
CA ARG A 44 -12.52 -61.66 -42.12
C ARG A 44 -11.09 -61.49 -42.64
N ARG A 45 -10.27 -62.58 -42.40
CA ARG A 45 -9.52 -63.47 -43.31
C ARG A 45 -8.82 -62.81 -44.51
N SER A 46 -7.56 -63.16 -44.80
CA SER A 46 -6.97 -64.44 -45.11
C SER A 46 -5.44 -64.36 -45.39
N ASP A 47 -4.77 -65.42 -44.97
CA ASP A 47 -3.67 -66.12 -45.58
C ASP A 47 -2.55 -65.43 -46.38
N SER A 48 -1.32 -65.51 -45.93
CA SER A 48 -0.32 -66.38 -46.57
C SER A 48 0.99 -66.45 -45.73
N LEU A 49 1.46 -67.69 -45.61
CA LEU A 49 2.73 -68.09 -45.02
C LEU A 49 3.92 -67.49 -45.78
N TYR A 50 4.95 -67.09 -45.03
CA TYR A 50 6.35 -67.51 -45.29
C TYR A 50 7.14 -67.52 -44.00
N LEU A 51 7.68 -68.69 -43.70
CA LEU A 51 8.66 -68.99 -42.70
C LEU A 51 9.97 -68.28 -43.00
N LEU A 52 10.52 -67.53 -42.04
CA LEU A 52 11.94 -67.47 -41.80
C LEU A 52 12.21 -67.38 -40.31
N ARG A 53 12.98 -68.33 -39.84
CA ARG A 53 13.60 -68.42 -38.53
C ARG A 53 14.40 -67.13 -38.25
N ASP A 54 14.15 -66.49 -37.14
CA ASP A 54 15.27 -65.92 -36.42
C ASP A 54 14.97 -65.71 -34.95
N THR A 55 16.02 -65.90 -34.21
CA THR A 55 16.26 -65.87 -32.80
C THR A 55 15.51 -64.79 -32.01
N SER A 56 14.68 -65.26 -31.08
CA SER A 56 13.95 -64.42 -30.09
C SER A 56 14.90 -63.80 -29.07
N ILE A 57 15.33 -62.59 -29.31
CA ILE A 57 15.72 -61.68 -28.22
C ILE A 57 14.44 -61.07 -27.66
N LYS A 58 13.94 -61.57 -26.53
CA LYS A 58 12.93 -60.92 -25.73
C LYS A 58 13.49 -59.57 -25.30
N LYS A 59 13.21 -58.47 -26.06
CA LYS A 59 13.36 -57.12 -25.57
C LYS A 59 12.41 -56.93 -24.39
N LYS A 60 12.98 -56.99 -23.20
CA LYS A 60 12.28 -56.55 -21.99
C LYS A 60 12.01 -55.07 -22.18
N VAL A 61 10.80 -54.67 -22.60
CA VAL A 61 10.36 -53.31 -22.57
C VAL A 61 10.27 -52.91 -21.11
N ILE A 62 11.28 -52.21 -20.63
CA ILE A 62 11.20 -51.55 -19.34
C ILE A 62 10.31 -50.32 -19.61
N GLU A 63 9.04 -50.40 -19.23
CA GLU A 63 8.21 -49.22 -19.09
C GLU A 63 8.91 -48.31 -18.06
N ILE A 64 9.60 -47.29 -18.56
CA ILE A 64 10.11 -46.21 -17.71
C ILE A 64 8.84 -45.45 -17.34
N GLY A 65 8.36 -45.64 -16.11
CA GLY A 65 7.25 -44.89 -15.56
C GLY A 65 7.50 -43.39 -15.79
N GLU A 66 6.42 -42.65 -16.08
CA GLU A 66 6.46 -41.21 -16.30
C GLU A 66 7.37 -40.54 -15.26
N VAL A 67 8.55 -40.08 -15.69
CA VAL A 67 9.40 -39.24 -14.86
C VAL A 67 8.77 -37.86 -14.81
N ASN A 68 7.88 -37.65 -13.87
CA ASN A 68 7.37 -36.35 -13.56
C ASN A 68 8.52 -35.48 -12.99
N ILE A 69 9.18 -34.73 -13.87
CA ILE A 69 10.15 -33.74 -13.49
C ILE A 69 9.38 -32.57 -12.88
N PHE A 70 9.11 -32.62 -11.59
CA PHE A 70 8.62 -31.49 -10.83
C PHE A 70 9.74 -30.45 -10.73
N ARG A 71 9.80 -29.54 -11.72
CA ARG A 71 10.63 -28.36 -11.59
C ARG A 71 10.11 -27.54 -10.41
N ARG A 72 10.85 -27.47 -9.31
CA ARG A 72 10.52 -26.62 -8.17
C ARG A 72 10.40 -25.18 -8.68
N PHE A 73 9.18 -24.71 -8.84
CA PHE A 73 8.92 -23.32 -9.21
C PHE A 73 9.12 -22.44 -7.97
N ASN A 74 10.15 -21.58 -7.99
CA ASN A 74 10.30 -20.55 -6.97
C ASN A 74 9.63 -19.26 -7.47
N PRO A 75 8.50 -18.82 -6.89
CA PRO A 75 7.81 -17.60 -7.29
C PRO A 75 8.57 -16.33 -6.91
N ILE A 76 9.66 -16.46 -6.15
CA ILE A 76 10.43 -15.35 -5.64
C ILE A 76 11.77 -15.29 -6.36
N LYS A 77 12.08 -14.15 -6.93
CA LYS A 77 13.38 -13.83 -7.48
C LYS A 77 14.01 -12.74 -6.61
N LEU A 78 15.12 -13.08 -5.97
CA LEU A 78 15.91 -12.17 -5.17
C LEU A 78 17.11 -11.69 -6.00
N THR A 79 17.20 -10.37 -6.14
CA THR A 79 18.37 -9.70 -6.71
C THR A 79 18.87 -8.67 -5.70
N ALA A 80 20.06 -8.12 -5.90
CA ALA A 80 20.55 -7.03 -5.07
C ALA A 80 19.53 -5.88 -5.10
N GLY A 81 19.07 -5.47 -3.92
CA GLY A 81 18.14 -4.35 -3.75
C GLY A 81 16.71 -4.54 -4.25
N LYS A 82 16.36 -5.74 -4.77
CA LYS A 82 15.02 -5.99 -5.29
C LYS A 82 14.57 -7.42 -5.07
N LEU A 83 13.41 -7.57 -4.44
CA LEU A 83 12.70 -8.84 -4.35
C LEU A 83 11.48 -8.78 -5.28
N THR A 84 11.41 -9.70 -6.22
CA THR A 84 10.28 -9.85 -7.16
C THR A 84 9.48 -11.07 -6.79
N TYR A 85 8.18 -10.91 -6.54
CA TYR A 85 7.26 -11.97 -6.17
C TYR A 85 6.21 -12.16 -7.28
N GLU A 86 6.20 -13.32 -7.94
CA GLU A 86 5.24 -13.66 -8.99
C GLU A 86 3.92 -14.16 -8.38
N VAL A 87 3.03 -13.23 -8.02
CA VAL A 87 1.73 -13.51 -7.39
C VAL A 87 0.85 -14.42 -8.23
N SER A 88 0.81 -14.18 -9.55
CA SER A 88 -0.02 -14.93 -10.50
C SER A 88 0.24 -16.43 -10.52
N LYS A 89 1.44 -16.85 -10.10
CA LYS A 89 1.86 -18.24 -10.06
C LYS A 89 1.76 -18.86 -8.66
N THR A 90 1.20 -18.15 -7.70
CA THR A 90 1.09 -18.60 -6.30
C THR A 90 -0.34 -18.68 -5.83
N ALA A 91 -0.52 -19.24 -4.63
CA ALA A 91 -1.79 -19.22 -3.91
C ALA A 91 -2.31 -17.81 -3.66
N LEU A 92 -1.42 -16.82 -3.51
CA LEU A 92 -1.77 -15.44 -3.23
C LEU A 92 -2.63 -14.78 -4.31
N HIS A 93 -2.54 -15.23 -5.55
CA HIS A 93 -3.40 -14.76 -6.64
C HIS A 93 -4.91 -14.90 -6.38
N SER A 94 -5.28 -15.77 -5.45
CA SER A 94 -6.67 -16.02 -5.03
C SER A 94 -6.93 -15.60 -3.58
N SER A 95 -6.06 -14.79 -2.99
CA SER A 95 -6.14 -14.41 -1.58
C SER A 95 -7.03 -13.19 -1.30
N GLY A 96 -8.05 -12.95 -2.09
CA GLY A 96 -8.95 -11.83 -1.87
C GLY A 96 -8.48 -10.56 -2.57
N ASN A 97 -7.74 -9.68 -1.90
CA ASN A 97 -7.37 -8.36 -2.42
C ASN A 97 -5.87 -8.05 -2.33
N ALA A 98 -5.46 -6.92 -2.91
CA ALA A 98 -4.07 -6.50 -2.94
C ALA A 98 -3.51 -6.24 -1.54
N LEU A 99 -4.32 -5.74 -0.61
CA LEU A 99 -3.89 -5.50 0.77
C LEU A 99 -3.51 -6.81 1.46
N GLU A 100 -4.28 -7.88 1.25
CA GLU A 100 -3.95 -9.20 1.77
C GLU A 100 -2.72 -9.82 1.12
N VAL A 101 -2.52 -9.60 -0.18
CA VAL A 101 -1.27 -9.98 -0.86
C VAL A 101 -0.10 -9.28 -0.18
N LEU A 102 -0.19 -7.97 0.05
CA LEU A 102 0.90 -7.19 0.66
C LEU A 102 1.17 -7.59 2.11
N ARG A 103 0.15 -7.90 2.91
CA ARG A 103 0.33 -8.42 4.28
C ARG A 103 1.13 -9.72 4.32
N LYS A 104 1.12 -10.45 3.21
CA LYS A 104 1.86 -11.70 3.04
C LYS A 104 3.22 -11.51 2.35
N MET A 105 3.61 -10.28 1.99
CA MET A 105 4.92 -10.03 1.40
C MET A 105 6.02 -9.98 2.45
N PRO A 106 7.20 -10.57 2.18
CA PRO A 106 8.32 -10.54 3.12
C PRO A 106 8.71 -9.11 3.48
N GLY A 107 8.80 -8.81 4.78
CA GLY A 107 9.22 -7.51 5.28
C GLY A 107 8.18 -6.39 5.18
N VAL A 108 7.02 -6.63 4.59
CA VAL A 108 5.92 -5.65 4.57
C VAL A 108 5.13 -5.75 5.86
N THR A 109 4.98 -4.63 6.55
CA THR A 109 4.12 -4.50 7.73
C THR A 109 3.06 -3.44 7.45
N ILE A 110 1.80 -3.77 7.70
CA ILE A 110 0.66 -2.86 7.55
C ILE A 110 0.05 -2.69 8.92
N MET A 111 0.17 -1.48 9.46
CA MET A 111 -0.41 -1.14 10.75
C MET A 111 -1.92 -0.89 10.62
N PRO A 112 -2.71 -1.07 11.67
CA PRO A 112 -4.15 -0.83 11.65
C PRO A 112 -4.53 0.60 11.25
N ASN A 113 -3.71 1.60 11.59
CA ASN A 113 -3.89 3.01 11.21
C ASN A 113 -3.57 3.31 9.73
N GLY A 114 -3.32 2.28 8.91
CA GLY A 114 -3.03 2.44 7.49
C GLY A 114 -1.57 2.76 7.14
N LYS A 115 -0.69 2.88 8.12
CA LYS A 115 0.75 3.04 7.86
C LYS A 115 1.34 1.73 7.31
N ILE A 116 2.10 1.83 6.23
CA ILE A 116 2.80 0.71 5.61
C ILE A 116 4.30 0.92 5.77
N SER A 117 4.97 -0.11 6.27
CA SER A 117 6.43 -0.13 6.34
C SER A 117 7.00 -1.29 5.53
N LEU A 118 8.18 -1.09 4.98
CA LEU A 118 8.96 -2.14 4.34
C LEU A 118 10.26 -2.31 5.11
N ASN A 119 10.44 -3.50 5.66
CA ASN A 119 11.63 -3.84 6.43
C ASN A 119 11.82 -2.98 7.69
N GLY A 120 10.71 -2.61 8.33
CA GLY A 120 10.69 -1.79 9.54
C GLY A 120 10.96 -0.29 9.31
N GLN A 121 11.09 0.13 8.04
CA GLN A 121 11.18 1.54 7.68
C GLN A 121 9.86 2.02 7.10
N GLU A 122 9.40 3.16 7.56
CA GLU A 122 8.22 3.89 7.07
C GLU A 122 8.59 4.74 5.83
N GLY A 123 7.67 5.55 5.33
CA GLY A 123 7.94 6.37 4.13
C GLY A 123 8.02 5.54 2.84
N VAL A 124 7.31 4.40 2.80
CA VAL A 124 7.26 3.52 1.63
C VAL A 124 6.52 4.19 0.49
N GLN A 125 7.16 4.29 -0.66
CA GLN A 125 6.53 4.74 -1.89
C GLN A 125 5.79 3.58 -2.56
N PHE A 126 4.53 3.81 -2.92
CA PHE A 126 3.71 2.82 -3.64
C PHE A 126 3.67 3.10 -5.13
N LEU A 127 3.95 2.07 -5.93
CA LEU A 127 3.80 2.11 -7.38
C LEU A 127 2.77 1.07 -7.83
N ILE A 128 2.01 1.41 -8.87
CA ILE A 128 1.14 0.49 -9.57
C ILE A 128 1.51 0.54 -11.05
N ASP A 129 1.94 -0.59 -11.59
CA ASP A 129 2.51 -0.70 -12.95
C ASP A 129 3.68 0.27 -13.18
N GLY A 130 4.53 0.47 -12.16
CA GLY A 130 5.61 1.43 -12.17
C GLY A 130 5.18 2.90 -12.02
N LYS A 131 3.89 3.16 -11.79
CA LYS A 131 3.31 4.51 -11.55
C LYS A 131 3.09 4.69 -10.07
N THR A 132 3.50 5.81 -9.50
CA THR A 132 3.26 6.10 -8.08
C THR A 132 1.76 6.14 -7.78
N SER A 133 1.34 5.42 -6.75
CA SER A 133 -0.04 5.45 -6.28
C SER A 133 -0.38 6.82 -5.70
N PHE A 134 -1.60 7.28 -5.97
CA PHE A 134 -2.11 8.58 -5.56
C PHE A 134 -2.64 8.61 -4.13
N LEU A 135 -2.62 7.47 -3.48
CA LEU A 135 -3.32 7.26 -2.25
C LEU A 135 -2.30 6.98 -1.15
N THR A 136 -2.49 7.60 -0.01
CA THR A 136 -1.72 7.35 1.21
C THR A 136 -2.68 7.10 2.37
N GLY A 137 -2.15 6.59 3.49
CA GLY A 137 -2.94 6.34 4.69
C GLY A 137 -4.18 5.48 4.43
N GLU A 138 -5.30 5.84 5.00
CA GLU A 138 -6.57 5.09 4.88
C GLU A 138 -7.09 5.01 3.44
N ASN A 139 -6.83 6.02 2.60
CA ASN A 139 -7.25 5.99 1.21
C ASN A 139 -6.49 4.96 0.38
N LEU A 140 -5.18 4.79 0.64
CA LEU A 140 -4.38 3.71 0.04
C LEU A 140 -4.86 2.33 0.49
N ILE A 141 -5.11 2.16 1.78
CA ILE A 141 -5.63 0.90 2.33
C ILE A 141 -6.98 0.54 1.70
N THR A 142 -7.88 1.51 1.59
CA THR A 142 -9.19 1.31 0.94
C THR A 142 -9.03 0.92 -0.53
N TYR A 143 -8.13 1.59 -1.25
CA TYR A 143 -7.83 1.26 -2.65
C TYR A 143 -7.25 -0.14 -2.80
N LEU A 144 -6.26 -0.51 -1.99
CA LEU A 144 -5.64 -1.85 -2.00
C LEU A 144 -6.63 -2.93 -1.58
N SER A 145 -7.54 -2.62 -0.65
CA SER A 145 -8.64 -3.52 -0.28
C SER A 145 -9.65 -3.70 -1.41
N ALA A 146 -9.84 -2.69 -2.26
CA ALA A 146 -10.72 -2.76 -3.43
C ALA A 146 -10.08 -3.46 -4.64
N MET A 147 -8.75 -3.52 -4.72
CA MET A 147 -8.02 -4.16 -5.81
C MET A 147 -7.94 -5.68 -5.58
N PRO A 148 -8.48 -6.55 -6.46
CA PRO A 148 -8.39 -7.99 -6.25
C PRO A 148 -6.97 -8.51 -6.44
N ALA A 149 -6.59 -9.47 -5.62
CA ALA A 149 -5.30 -10.17 -5.73
C ALA A 149 -5.11 -10.79 -7.12
N SER A 150 -6.20 -11.25 -7.75
CA SER A 150 -6.18 -11.85 -9.08
C SER A 150 -5.82 -10.88 -10.21
N SER A 151 -5.85 -9.57 -9.97
CA SER A 151 -5.39 -8.57 -10.93
C SER A 151 -3.87 -8.34 -10.87
N ILE A 152 -3.20 -8.84 -9.81
CA ILE A 152 -1.76 -8.66 -9.60
C ILE A 152 -1.00 -9.82 -10.21
N ASP A 153 -0.03 -9.51 -11.05
CA ASP A 153 0.91 -10.50 -11.61
C ASP A 153 2.16 -10.59 -10.73
N ILE A 154 2.76 -9.44 -10.43
CA ILE A 154 4.03 -9.34 -9.74
C ILE A 154 3.97 -8.26 -8.66
N VAL A 155 4.57 -8.55 -7.50
CA VAL A 155 4.93 -7.55 -6.49
C VAL A 155 6.43 -7.39 -6.49
N GLU A 156 6.92 -6.17 -6.65
CA GLU A 156 8.32 -5.82 -6.52
C GLU A 156 8.53 -5.02 -5.24
N LEU A 157 9.42 -5.51 -4.37
CA LEU A 157 9.88 -4.81 -3.19
C LEU A 157 11.29 -4.28 -3.49
N ILE A 158 11.42 -2.97 -3.69
CA ILE A 158 12.65 -2.32 -4.11
C ILE A 158 13.22 -1.58 -2.90
N THR A 159 14.41 -1.97 -2.48
CA THR A 159 15.14 -1.35 -1.36
C THR A 159 16.31 -0.49 -1.82
N GLN A 160 16.69 -0.59 -3.11
CA GLN A 160 17.78 0.14 -3.71
C GLN A 160 17.29 0.83 -5.00
N PRO A 161 16.51 1.93 -4.88
CA PRO A 161 16.03 2.67 -6.06
C PRO A 161 17.16 3.46 -6.71
N ASP A 162 17.15 3.49 -8.05
CA ASP A 162 18.09 4.23 -8.88
C ASP A 162 17.69 5.73 -9.05
N ALA A 163 18.52 6.54 -9.74
CA ALA A 163 18.26 7.97 -9.96
C ALA A 163 17.07 8.26 -10.89
N THR A 164 16.62 7.28 -11.67
CA THR A 164 15.45 7.44 -12.57
C THR A 164 14.14 7.47 -11.80
N LEU A 165 14.15 6.97 -10.55
CA LEU A 165 13.06 7.02 -9.60
C LEU A 165 13.06 8.35 -8.83
N ASP A 166 11.89 8.79 -8.39
CA ASP A 166 11.79 10.02 -7.59
C ASP A 166 12.62 9.92 -6.32
N ALA A 167 13.26 11.02 -5.91
CA ALA A 167 14.07 11.06 -4.70
C ALA A 167 13.24 11.00 -3.41
N GLY A 168 11.91 11.01 -3.50
CA GLY A 168 10.98 11.01 -2.38
C GLY A 168 10.94 9.71 -1.59
N GLY A 169 10.60 9.83 -0.30
CA GLY A 169 10.47 8.71 0.65
C GLY A 169 11.80 8.15 1.15
N ASP A 170 11.72 7.16 2.04
CA ASP A 170 12.87 6.57 2.75
C ASP A 170 13.63 5.50 1.95
N ALA A 171 13.67 5.58 0.63
CA ALA A 171 14.30 4.59 -0.27
C ALA A 171 13.63 3.21 -0.30
N ARG A 172 12.36 3.11 0.08
CA ARG A 172 11.60 1.86 0.03
C ARG A 172 10.44 2.00 -0.94
N ILE A 173 10.35 1.09 -1.90
CA ILE A 173 9.31 1.12 -2.93
C ILE A 173 8.61 -0.23 -2.98
N ILE A 174 7.29 -0.23 -2.99
CA ILE A 174 6.45 -1.37 -3.30
C ILE A 174 5.77 -1.11 -4.63
N ASN A 175 6.08 -1.93 -5.64
CA ASN A 175 5.49 -1.82 -6.96
C ASN A 175 4.57 -3.02 -7.25
N LEU A 176 3.30 -2.75 -7.43
CA LEU A 176 2.31 -3.75 -7.85
C LEU A 176 2.19 -3.72 -9.37
N LYS A 177 2.64 -4.78 -10.04
CA LYS A 177 2.46 -4.95 -11.47
C LYS A 177 1.22 -5.78 -11.74
N ARG A 178 0.28 -5.20 -12.46
CA ARG A 178 -0.93 -5.90 -12.88
C ARG A 178 -0.63 -6.74 -14.11
N ASN A 179 -1.39 -7.81 -14.25
CA ASN A 179 -1.29 -8.65 -15.43
C ASN A 179 -1.99 -7.96 -16.61
N THR A 180 -1.23 -7.31 -17.48
CA THR A 180 -1.75 -6.49 -18.58
C THR A 180 -1.66 -7.15 -19.96
N LYS A 181 -1.27 -8.42 -20.05
CA LYS A 181 -1.08 -9.08 -21.34
C LYS A 181 -1.91 -10.36 -21.50
N ALA A 182 -3.07 -10.19 -22.10
CA ALA A 182 -3.63 -11.28 -22.90
C ALA A 182 -2.95 -11.28 -24.27
N SER A 183 -2.50 -12.44 -24.76
CA SER A 183 -2.38 -12.69 -26.18
C SER A 183 -3.75 -12.45 -26.84
N ASN A 184 -3.79 -12.14 -28.11
CA ASN A 184 -5.05 -11.97 -28.87
C ASN A 184 -6.17 -12.80 -28.25
N GLY A 185 -7.14 -12.14 -27.64
CA GLY A 185 -8.22 -12.83 -26.92
C GLY A 185 -8.88 -11.98 -25.85
N ILE A 186 -9.73 -12.62 -25.08
CA ILE A 186 -10.51 -12.01 -24.00
C ILE A 186 -10.16 -12.70 -22.70
N ARG A 187 -9.89 -11.91 -21.67
CA ARG A 187 -9.75 -12.38 -20.29
C ARG A 187 -10.77 -11.65 -19.41
N VAL A 188 -11.56 -12.41 -18.67
CA VAL A 188 -12.49 -11.87 -17.69
C VAL A 188 -12.21 -12.51 -16.34
N ILE A 189 -12.17 -11.69 -15.30
CA ILE A 189 -12.05 -12.13 -13.91
C ILE A 189 -13.21 -11.52 -13.14
N ILE A 190 -13.96 -12.37 -12.44
CA ILE A 190 -15.02 -11.95 -11.53
C ILE A 190 -14.66 -12.50 -10.16
N SER A 191 -14.66 -11.68 -9.14
CA SER A 191 -14.47 -12.14 -7.77
C SER A 191 -15.46 -11.49 -6.81
N SER A 192 -15.85 -12.25 -5.80
CA SER A 192 -16.75 -11.82 -4.74
C SER A 192 -16.21 -12.31 -3.40
N GLN A 193 -16.01 -11.38 -2.48
CA GLN A 193 -15.54 -11.64 -1.14
C GLN A 193 -16.57 -11.16 -0.14
N VAL A 194 -16.83 -11.99 0.87
CA VAL A 194 -17.60 -11.63 2.06
C VAL A 194 -16.76 -11.99 3.27
N GLU A 195 -16.66 -11.07 4.18
CA GLU A 195 -15.90 -11.22 5.43
C GLU A 195 -16.79 -10.83 6.61
N GLN A 196 -16.77 -11.61 7.66
CA GLN A 196 -17.50 -11.41 8.90
C GLN A 196 -16.52 -11.26 10.06
N GLY A 197 -16.38 -10.06 10.58
CA GLY A 197 -15.82 -9.74 11.90
C GLY A 197 -16.98 -9.52 12.88
N LYS A 198 -16.94 -8.43 13.68
CA LYS A 198 -18.12 -7.97 14.44
C LYS A 198 -19.20 -7.48 13.46
N TYR A 199 -18.80 -6.89 12.35
CA TYR A 199 -19.68 -6.45 11.27
C TYR A 199 -19.29 -7.12 9.95
N ASN A 200 -20.26 -7.14 9.02
CA ASN A 200 -20.09 -7.70 7.68
C ASN A 200 -19.34 -6.69 6.77
N ARG A 201 -18.45 -7.23 5.95
CA ARG A 201 -17.71 -6.51 4.90
C ARG A 201 -17.80 -7.29 3.61
N MET A 202 -18.09 -6.61 2.50
CA MET A 202 -18.18 -7.24 1.18
C MET A 202 -17.40 -6.48 0.13
N GLN A 203 -16.90 -7.23 -0.84
CA GLN A 203 -16.18 -6.69 -1.98
C GLN A 203 -16.51 -7.50 -3.22
N HIS A 204 -16.85 -6.82 -4.31
CA HIS A 204 -17.11 -7.40 -5.61
C HIS A 204 -16.20 -6.76 -6.64
N HIS A 205 -15.66 -7.54 -7.55
CA HIS A 205 -14.75 -7.06 -8.57
C HIS A 205 -15.03 -7.74 -9.92
N VAL A 206 -14.97 -6.95 -10.98
CA VAL A 206 -15.01 -7.42 -12.36
C VAL A 206 -13.87 -6.76 -13.12
N MET A 207 -13.09 -7.57 -13.81
CA MET A 207 -12.06 -7.12 -14.75
C MET A 207 -12.31 -7.78 -16.10
N ALA A 208 -12.27 -6.98 -17.15
CA ALA A 208 -12.34 -7.46 -18.53
C ALA A 208 -11.16 -6.87 -19.33
N GLU A 209 -10.43 -7.73 -19.99
CA GLU A 209 -9.31 -7.35 -20.84
C GLU A 209 -9.49 -7.99 -22.20
N THR A 210 -9.32 -7.19 -23.24
CA THR A 210 -9.43 -7.62 -24.63
C THR A 210 -8.23 -7.14 -25.39
N THR A 211 -7.53 -8.06 -26.04
CA THR A 211 -6.44 -7.74 -26.96
C THR A 211 -6.79 -8.19 -28.37
N ILE A 212 -6.85 -7.26 -29.29
CA ILE A 212 -7.12 -7.51 -30.71
C ILE A 212 -5.96 -6.93 -31.50
N LYS A 213 -5.14 -7.81 -32.09
CA LYS A 213 -3.95 -7.43 -32.88
C LYS A 213 -3.01 -6.51 -32.08
N LYS A 214 -3.08 -5.20 -32.37
CA LYS A 214 -2.17 -4.17 -31.84
C LYS A 214 -2.78 -3.34 -30.71
N VAL A 215 -4.05 -3.55 -30.40
CA VAL A 215 -4.80 -2.80 -29.39
C VAL A 215 -5.14 -3.71 -28.23
N SER A 216 -4.86 -3.24 -27.01
CA SER A 216 -5.28 -3.89 -25.77
C SER A 216 -6.10 -2.90 -24.95
N LEU A 217 -7.29 -3.31 -24.53
CA LEU A 217 -8.18 -2.55 -23.66
C LEU A 217 -8.40 -3.35 -22.38
N SER A 218 -8.09 -2.76 -21.25
CA SER A 218 -8.33 -3.33 -19.92
C SER A 218 -9.28 -2.44 -19.13
N ASN A 219 -10.38 -3.01 -18.64
CA ASN A 219 -11.34 -2.35 -17.78
C ASN A 219 -11.44 -3.11 -16.46
N SER A 220 -11.48 -2.39 -15.37
CA SER A 220 -11.57 -2.95 -14.03
C SER A 220 -12.51 -2.11 -13.18
N TYR A 221 -13.48 -2.75 -12.55
CA TYR A 221 -14.41 -2.13 -11.63
C TYR A 221 -14.45 -2.90 -10.31
N SER A 222 -14.36 -2.19 -9.19
CA SER A 222 -14.53 -2.74 -7.85
C SER A 222 -15.56 -1.97 -7.07
N TYR A 223 -16.36 -2.70 -6.32
CA TYR A 223 -17.29 -2.18 -5.32
C TYR A 223 -16.96 -2.81 -3.97
N SER A 224 -16.81 -2.00 -2.93
CA SER A 224 -16.68 -2.49 -1.57
C SER A 224 -17.58 -1.71 -0.61
N LYS A 225 -18.16 -2.41 0.35
CA LYS A 225 -19.00 -1.86 1.41
C LYS A 225 -18.79 -2.64 2.69
N GLY A 226 -18.80 -1.94 3.82
CA GLY A 226 -18.68 -2.59 5.11
C GLY A 226 -18.75 -1.60 6.26
N ARG A 227 -18.61 -2.15 7.46
CA ARG A 227 -18.48 -1.39 8.71
C ARG A 227 -17.28 -1.91 9.48
N ASP A 228 -16.44 -0.99 9.94
CA ASP A 228 -15.34 -1.25 10.86
C ASP A 228 -15.70 -0.74 12.26
N LEU A 229 -15.11 -1.36 13.27
CA LEU A 229 -15.22 -0.95 14.66
C LEU A 229 -13.82 -0.77 15.23
N VAL A 230 -13.66 0.31 16.02
CA VAL A 230 -12.45 0.56 16.80
C VAL A 230 -12.86 0.97 18.20
N ASP A 231 -12.40 0.21 19.19
CA ASP A 231 -12.51 0.61 20.58
C ASP A 231 -11.20 1.32 20.96
N ILE A 232 -11.29 2.50 21.55
CA ILE A 232 -10.15 3.37 21.87
C ILE A 232 -10.16 3.63 23.36
N THR A 233 -9.01 3.49 23.99
CA THR A 233 -8.78 3.93 25.37
C THR A 233 -7.55 4.81 25.43
N SER A 234 -7.59 5.92 26.14
CA SER A 234 -6.48 6.84 26.30
C SER A 234 -6.42 7.38 27.72
N SER A 235 -5.21 7.47 28.26
CA SER A 235 -4.95 8.17 29.51
C SER A 235 -3.86 9.19 29.27
N ARG A 236 -4.10 10.46 29.59
CA ARG A 236 -3.16 11.57 29.42
C ARG A 236 -2.89 12.21 30.79
N TYR A 237 -1.62 12.35 31.12
CA TYR A 237 -1.15 12.96 32.36
C TYR A 237 -0.55 14.31 32.01
N LEU A 238 -1.13 15.38 32.56
CA LEU A 238 -0.74 16.76 32.31
C LEU A 238 0.14 17.20 33.47
N ASP A 239 1.45 17.29 33.23
CA ASP A 239 2.43 17.72 34.22
C ASP A 239 2.73 19.21 34.00
N HIS A 240 2.18 20.06 34.82
CA HIS A 240 2.40 21.50 34.75
C HIS A 240 3.48 21.87 35.78
N ASP A 241 4.74 21.92 35.34
CA ASP A 241 5.88 22.42 36.13
C ASP A 241 5.82 23.96 36.25
N THR A 242 4.77 24.51 36.82
CA THR A 242 4.72 25.89 37.28
C THR A 242 4.76 25.89 38.80
N LYS A 243 5.67 26.71 39.37
CA LYS A 243 5.98 26.80 40.79
C LYS A 243 4.80 27.11 41.72
N GLU A 244 3.59 27.21 41.22
CA GLU A 244 2.35 27.42 42.00
C GLU A 244 1.29 26.41 41.59
N SER A 245 1.03 25.49 42.52
CA SER A 245 0.03 24.41 42.48
C SER A 245 0.19 23.36 41.38
N ILE A 246 0.91 22.31 41.72
CA ILE A 246 0.90 21.00 41.04
C ILE A 246 -0.51 20.43 41.10
N LYS A 247 -1.32 20.68 40.09
CA LYS A 247 -2.54 19.90 39.90
C LYS A 247 -2.17 18.77 38.96
N ASP A 248 -1.90 17.58 39.48
CA ASP A 248 -1.81 16.32 38.73
C ASP A 248 -3.15 16.10 38.01
N LEU A 249 -3.29 16.66 36.82
CA LEU A 249 -4.48 16.50 36.02
C LEU A 249 -4.33 15.26 35.13
N GLN A 250 -5.26 14.32 35.25
CA GLN A 250 -5.35 13.17 34.38
C GLN A 250 -6.63 13.25 33.56
N LEU A 251 -6.53 12.98 32.27
CA LEU A 251 -7.69 12.82 31.38
C LEU A 251 -7.75 11.39 30.89
N ASP A 252 -8.75 10.66 31.34
CA ASP A 252 -9.08 9.32 30.85
C ASP A 252 -10.19 9.41 29.81
N MET A 253 -10.03 8.70 28.71
CA MET A 253 -10.97 8.70 27.58
C MET A 253 -11.23 7.27 27.11
N ASP A 254 -12.49 6.93 26.98
CA ASP A 254 -12.98 5.74 26.28
C ASP A 254 -13.83 6.15 25.10
N ALA A 255 -13.55 5.57 23.93
CA ALA A 255 -14.33 5.86 22.73
C ALA A 255 -14.65 4.61 21.93
N ILE A 256 -15.82 4.60 21.32
CA ILE A 256 -16.27 3.58 20.38
C ILE A 256 -16.49 4.27 19.04
N ARG A 257 -15.73 3.86 18.03
CA ARG A 257 -15.77 4.42 16.69
C ARG A 257 -16.28 3.40 15.69
N LYS A 258 -17.41 3.67 15.06
CA LYS A 258 -17.95 2.91 13.93
C LYS A 258 -17.66 3.65 12.65
N LYS A 259 -17.16 2.95 11.64
CA LYS A 259 -16.84 3.51 10.33
C LYS A 259 -17.58 2.74 9.25
N ASP A 260 -18.66 3.29 8.74
CA ASP A 260 -19.32 2.78 7.54
C ASP A 260 -18.58 3.28 6.31
N TYR A 261 -18.32 2.39 5.36
CA TYR A 261 -17.68 2.77 4.10
C TYR A 261 -18.37 2.16 2.89
N MET A 262 -18.33 2.90 1.78
CA MET A 262 -18.73 2.47 0.47
C MET A 262 -17.77 3.04 -0.56
N ASN A 263 -17.13 2.18 -1.34
CA ASN A 263 -16.11 2.56 -2.31
C ASN A 263 -16.43 2.02 -3.69
N HIS A 264 -16.32 2.87 -4.70
CA HIS A 264 -16.40 2.53 -6.12
C HIS A 264 -15.08 2.89 -6.78
N TYR A 265 -14.44 1.92 -7.38
CA TYR A 265 -13.20 2.10 -8.12
C TYR A 265 -13.39 1.63 -9.55
N TYR A 266 -12.99 2.46 -10.50
CA TYR A 266 -12.96 2.13 -11.92
C TYR A 266 -11.62 2.51 -12.52
N ASN A 267 -11.02 1.62 -13.30
CA ASN A 267 -9.82 1.89 -14.07
C ASN A 267 -9.98 1.33 -15.48
N SER A 268 -9.66 2.14 -16.48
CA SER A 268 -9.59 1.76 -17.88
C SER A 268 -8.22 2.12 -18.43
N THR A 269 -7.59 1.20 -19.15
CA THR A 269 -6.30 1.40 -19.81
C THR A 269 -6.38 0.93 -21.24
N LEU A 270 -5.99 1.81 -22.17
CA LEU A 270 -5.86 1.52 -23.58
C LEU A 270 -4.38 1.51 -23.95
N ASP A 271 -3.90 0.41 -24.48
CA ASP A 271 -2.54 0.24 -25.03
C ASP A 271 -2.63 -0.01 -26.52
N TYR A 272 -1.79 0.70 -27.30
CA TYR A 272 -1.70 0.57 -28.73
C TYR A 272 -0.24 0.43 -29.15
N SER A 273 0.09 -0.66 -29.83
CA SER A 273 1.42 -0.97 -30.36
C SER A 273 1.39 -0.95 -31.89
N PRO A 274 1.46 0.25 -32.54
CA PRO A 274 1.39 0.36 -34.01
C PRO A 274 2.49 -0.44 -34.71
N THR A 275 3.67 -0.49 -34.09
CA THR A 275 4.83 -1.27 -34.57
C THR A 275 5.45 -2.05 -33.43
N LYS A 276 6.46 -2.90 -33.70
CA LYS A 276 7.25 -3.58 -32.67
C LYS A 276 8.11 -2.59 -31.85
N HIS A 277 8.33 -1.40 -32.39
CA HIS A 277 9.21 -0.37 -31.84
C HIS A 277 8.46 0.69 -31.04
N VAL A 278 7.16 0.88 -31.29
CA VAL A 278 6.37 1.95 -30.65
C VAL A 278 5.22 1.34 -29.85
N ASN A 279 5.11 1.75 -28.61
CA ASN A 279 3.98 1.48 -27.73
C ASN A 279 3.47 2.79 -27.15
N THR A 280 2.19 3.07 -27.29
CA THR A 280 1.53 4.25 -26.73
C THR A 280 0.23 3.83 -26.07
N GLY A 281 -0.25 4.65 -25.16
CA GLY A 281 -1.51 4.36 -24.50
C GLY A 281 -1.97 5.49 -23.61
N ALA A 282 -3.18 5.30 -23.09
CA ALA A 282 -3.80 6.22 -22.16
C ALA A 282 -4.57 5.44 -21.07
N TYR A 283 -4.78 6.09 -19.95
CA TYR A 283 -5.60 5.52 -18.88
C TYR A 283 -6.51 6.55 -18.24
N VAL A 284 -7.60 6.06 -17.68
CA VAL A 284 -8.52 6.82 -16.83
C VAL A 284 -8.76 6.02 -15.56
N LEU A 285 -8.69 6.69 -14.42
CA LEU A 285 -8.99 6.12 -13.11
C LEU A 285 -9.99 7.01 -12.40
N LEU A 286 -11.03 6.39 -11.87
CA LEU A 286 -12.06 7.02 -11.06
C LEU A 286 -12.14 6.29 -9.72
N ASN A 287 -12.06 7.01 -8.63
CA ASN A 287 -12.32 6.47 -7.30
C ASN A 287 -13.29 7.39 -6.57
N ASN A 288 -14.37 6.82 -6.05
CA ASN A 288 -15.35 7.52 -5.22
C ASN A 288 -15.54 6.73 -3.93
N ASN A 289 -15.13 7.33 -2.83
CA ASN A 289 -15.19 6.76 -1.49
C ASN A 289 -16.11 7.61 -0.61
N ARG A 290 -17.08 6.98 0.02
CA ARG A 290 -17.94 7.59 1.05
C ARG A 290 -17.69 6.86 2.36
N ARG A 291 -17.49 7.62 3.41
CA ARG A 291 -17.39 7.11 4.79
C ARG A 291 -18.30 7.91 5.69
N VAL A 292 -18.85 7.23 6.68
CA VAL A 292 -19.52 7.83 7.82
C VAL A 292 -18.83 7.31 9.06
N LYS A 293 -18.22 8.22 9.81
CA LYS A 293 -17.61 7.94 11.11
C LYS A 293 -18.59 8.40 12.17
N ASP A 294 -19.05 7.47 12.97
CA ASP A 294 -19.90 7.69 14.14
C ASP A 294 -19.08 7.29 15.37
N GLU A 295 -18.80 8.24 16.26
CA GLU A 295 -17.87 8.08 17.35
C GLU A 295 -18.52 8.62 18.65
N GLU A 296 -18.66 7.73 19.63
CA GLU A 296 -19.08 8.05 20.97
C GLU A 296 -17.86 8.08 21.88
N VAL A 297 -17.64 9.18 22.59
CA VAL A 297 -16.50 9.44 23.45
C VAL A 297 -16.97 9.80 24.83
N ASN A 298 -16.46 9.08 25.85
CA ASN A 298 -16.59 9.45 27.25
C ASN A 298 -15.22 9.87 27.76
N SER A 299 -15.09 11.07 28.31
CA SER A 299 -13.86 11.62 28.85
C SER A 299 -14.08 12.05 30.30
N VAL A 300 -13.16 11.63 31.20
CA VAL A 300 -13.20 11.94 32.62
C VAL A 300 -11.93 12.68 33.01
N PHE A 301 -12.09 13.89 33.55
CA PHE A 301 -10.99 14.63 34.17
C PHE A 301 -10.86 14.26 35.64
N LEU A 302 -9.66 13.93 36.08
CA LEU A 302 -9.33 13.57 37.43
C LEU A 302 -8.28 14.52 37.98
N TYR A 303 -8.58 15.18 39.11
CA TYR A 303 -7.55 15.88 39.91
C TYR A 303 -6.90 14.90 40.88
N HIS A 304 -5.60 15.00 41.07
CA HIS A 304 -4.80 14.14 41.93
C HIS A 304 -5.02 12.64 41.72
N LYS A 305 -5.45 12.25 40.48
CA LYS A 305 -5.69 10.86 40.05
C LYS A 305 -6.81 10.12 40.84
N VAL A 306 -7.61 10.82 41.63
CA VAL A 306 -8.59 10.19 42.51
C VAL A 306 -9.99 10.79 42.38
N GLN A 307 -10.13 12.11 42.26
CA GLN A 307 -11.46 12.75 42.27
C GLN A 307 -11.81 13.23 40.84
N PRO A 308 -12.97 12.83 40.32
CA PRO A 308 -13.44 13.36 39.04
C PRO A 308 -13.83 14.83 39.24
N ASP A 309 -13.28 15.70 38.37
CA ASP A 309 -13.61 17.12 38.27
C ASP A 309 -14.77 17.33 37.30
N SER A 310 -14.65 16.71 36.14
CA SER A 310 -15.69 16.81 35.11
C SER A 310 -15.77 15.54 34.25
N VAL A 311 -16.96 15.26 33.79
CA VAL A 311 -17.25 14.20 32.80
C VAL A 311 -17.78 14.81 31.54
N ILE A 312 -17.21 14.41 30.40
CA ILE A 312 -17.61 14.93 29.10
C ILE A 312 -18.04 13.78 28.20
N ASN A 313 -19.28 13.80 27.77
CA ASN A 313 -19.81 12.91 26.77
C ASN A 313 -19.83 13.63 25.41
N THR A 314 -19.16 13.07 24.42
CA THR A 314 -19.10 13.64 23.08
C THR A 314 -19.60 12.62 22.07
N SER A 315 -20.53 13.02 21.20
CA SER A 315 -20.92 12.28 20.02
C SER A 315 -20.43 13.05 18.78
N ASN A 316 -19.71 12.38 17.90
CA ASN A 316 -19.08 12.98 16.74
C ASN A 316 -19.46 12.21 15.47
N LEU A 317 -20.25 12.84 14.61
CA LEU A 317 -20.67 12.30 13.32
C LEU A 317 -19.93 13.01 12.19
N LEU A 318 -19.12 12.26 11.42
CA LEU A 318 -18.38 12.80 10.30
C LEU A 318 -18.75 12.08 9.00
N HIS A 319 -19.28 12.83 8.05
CA HIS A 319 -19.50 12.39 6.68
C HIS A 319 -18.31 12.79 5.82
N HIS A 320 -17.57 11.81 5.33
CA HIS A 320 -16.39 11.99 4.50
C HIS A 320 -16.65 11.50 3.07
N ASN A 321 -16.54 12.39 2.09
CA ASN A 321 -16.66 12.07 0.68
C ASN A 321 -15.35 12.38 -0.03
N PHE A 322 -14.71 11.35 -0.59
CA PHE A 322 -13.47 11.48 -1.35
C PHE A 322 -13.68 11.05 -2.80
N ARG A 323 -13.23 11.87 -3.75
CA ARG A 323 -13.27 11.60 -5.19
C ARG A 323 -11.88 11.81 -5.78
N ASN A 324 -11.44 10.88 -6.59
CA ASN A 324 -10.23 11.00 -7.38
C ASN A 324 -10.55 10.74 -8.85
N PHE A 325 -10.16 11.67 -9.70
CA PHE A 325 -10.11 11.51 -11.15
C PHE A 325 -8.66 11.62 -11.59
N SER A 326 -8.13 10.57 -12.25
CA SER A 326 -6.77 10.56 -12.77
C SER A 326 -6.78 10.12 -14.21
N THR A 327 -5.99 10.78 -15.07
CA THR A 327 -5.80 10.42 -16.47
C THR A 327 -4.34 10.62 -16.85
N GLY A 328 -3.88 9.87 -17.81
CA GLY A 328 -2.53 10.02 -18.33
C GLY A 328 -2.35 9.32 -19.65
N ALA A 329 -1.26 9.68 -20.31
CA ALA A 329 -0.84 9.09 -21.58
C ALA A 329 0.66 8.78 -21.53
N PHE A 330 1.09 7.83 -22.34
CA PHE A 330 2.48 7.48 -22.48
C PHE A 330 2.84 7.17 -23.94
N LEU A 331 4.11 7.40 -24.27
CA LEU A 331 4.73 7.01 -25.53
C LEU A 331 6.08 6.37 -25.21
N ILE A 332 6.26 5.12 -25.64
CA ILE A 332 7.51 4.37 -25.53
C ILE A 332 7.96 4.01 -26.93
N ALA A 333 9.14 4.48 -27.32
CA ALA A 333 9.75 4.21 -28.62
C ALA A 333 11.10 3.49 -28.41
N ASN A 334 11.23 2.27 -28.94
CA ASN A 334 12.53 1.62 -29.11
C ASN A 334 13.09 2.11 -30.43
N ILE A 335 14.02 3.05 -30.40
CA ILE A 335 14.58 3.71 -31.60
C ILE A 335 15.42 2.70 -32.36
N ASP A 336 16.23 1.93 -31.62
CA ASP A 336 17.00 0.80 -32.13
C ASP A 336 17.07 -0.32 -31.08
N LYS A 337 17.99 -1.29 -31.23
CA LYS A 337 18.18 -2.41 -30.30
C LYS A 337 18.71 -1.95 -28.94
N ASP A 338 19.42 -0.83 -28.93
CA ASP A 338 20.22 -0.35 -27.83
C ASP A 338 19.69 0.95 -27.23
N SER A 339 18.64 1.53 -27.84
CA SER A 339 18.10 2.79 -27.38
C SER A 339 16.57 2.80 -27.26
N LYS A 340 16.09 3.46 -26.19
CA LYS A 340 14.69 3.53 -25.82
C LYS A 340 14.34 4.92 -25.31
N TRP A 341 13.27 5.49 -25.84
CA TRP A 341 12.73 6.77 -25.39
C TRP A 341 11.36 6.58 -24.76
N GLU A 342 11.16 7.08 -23.57
CA GLU A 342 9.92 6.97 -22.82
C GLU A 342 9.42 8.35 -22.39
N ASN A 343 8.16 8.64 -22.70
CA ASN A 343 7.50 9.88 -22.35
C ASN A 343 6.20 9.59 -21.62
N TYR A 344 5.90 10.39 -20.62
CA TYR A 344 4.73 10.23 -19.77
C TYR A 344 4.11 11.60 -19.47
N PHE A 345 2.80 11.63 -19.50
CA PHE A 345 1.99 12.75 -19.05
C PHE A 345 0.90 12.23 -18.13
N ASP A 346 0.71 12.90 -16.98
CA ASP A 346 -0.31 12.52 -16.00
C ASP A 346 -0.98 13.78 -15.41
N ARG A 347 -2.29 13.70 -15.24
CA ARG A 347 -3.10 14.72 -14.56
C ARG A 347 -4.06 14.08 -13.58
N GLN A 348 -4.21 14.70 -12.41
CA GLN A 348 -5.04 14.19 -11.33
C GLN A 348 -5.77 15.33 -10.63
N ASP A 349 -7.00 15.07 -10.24
CA ASP A 349 -7.86 15.96 -9.48
C ASP A 349 -8.45 15.16 -8.30
N PHE A 350 -8.02 15.49 -7.10
CA PHE A 350 -8.53 14.94 -5.85
C PHE A 350 -9.46 15.97 -5.21
N ARG A 351 -10.61 15.53 -4.76
CA ARG A 351 -11.56 16.33 -4.01
C ARG A 351 -12.04 15.55 -2.81
N GLN A 352 -12.00 16.21 -1.67
CA GLN A 352 -12.54 15.71 -0.42
C GLN A 352 -13.52 16.75 0.13
N SER A 353 -14.63 16.29 0.67
CA SER A 353 -15.60 17.12 1.35
C SER A 353 -16.03 16.41 2.62
N ASP A 354 -15.80 17.06 3.75
CA ASP A 354 -16.08 16.57 5.09
C ASP A 354 -17.16 17.43 5.72
N GLN A 355 -18.15 16.79 6.31
CA GLN A 355 -19.21 17.43 7.11
C GLN A 355 -19.18 16.79 8.49
N GLN A 356 -18.92 17.58 9.50
CA GLN A 356 -18.81 17.15 10.88
C GLN A 356 -19.92 17.77 11.71
N VAL A 357 -20.56 16.97 12.57
CA VAL A 357 -21.43 17.46 13.63
C VAL A 357 -20.96 16.81 14.92
N GLN A 358 -20.65 17.62 15.91
CA GLN A 358 -20.18 17.20 17.21
C GLN A 358 -21.08 17.79 18.30
N TRP A 359 -21.60 16.94 19.16
CA TRP A 359 -22.34 17.31 20.37
C TRP A 359 -21.49 16.94 21.58
N SER A 360 -21.30 17.87 22.49
CA SER A 360 -20.57 17.65 23.74
C SER A 360 -21.42 18.13 24.92
N ASP A 361 -21.50 17.29 25.95
CA ASP A 361 -22.14 17.60 27.21
C ASP A 361 -21.10 17.44 28.32
N LYS A 362 -20.68 18.55 28.94
CA LYS A 362 -19.72 18.60 30.03
C LYS A 362 -20.47 18.76 31.36
N LEU A 363 -20.38 17.79 32.22
CA LEU A 363 -20.90 17.80 33.57
C LEU A 363 -19.77 18.14 34.54
N LEU A 364 -19.88 19.25 35.27
CA LEU A 364 -19.01 19.61 36.38
C LEU A 364 -19.49 18.88 37.63
N VAL A 365 -18.60 18.10 38.27
CA VAL A 365 -18.98 17.21 39.38
C VAL A 365 -19.28 17.99 40.67
N ASP A 366 -18.57 19.10 40.94
CA ASP A 366 -18.70 19.87 42.14
C ASP A 366 -20.08 20.54 42.35
N ASN A 367 -20.69 20.99 41.25
CA ASN A 367 -21.94 21.78 41.27
C ASN A 367 -23.06 21.19 40.41
N PHE A 368 -22.82 20.02 39.76
CA PHE A 368 -23.74 19.34 38.85
C PHE A 368 -24.24 20.21 37.69
N GLN A 369 -23.45 21.24 37.30
CA GLN A 369 -23.77 22.04 36.13
C GLN A 369 -23.39 21.32 34.84
N SER A 370 -24.30 21.36 33.86
CA SER A 370 -24.11 20.80 32.53
C SER A 370 -23.89 21.95 31.52
N GLU A 371 -22.78 21.87 30.78
CA GLU A 371 -22.46 22.75 29.67
C GLU A 371 -22.60 22.00 28.35
N LYS A 372 -23.56 22.40 27.52
CA LYS A 372 -23.80 21.78 26.20
C LYS A 372 -23.18 22.61 25.11
N GLN A 373 -22.48 21.96 24.22
CA GLN A 373 -21.90 22.59 23.03
C GLN A 373 -22.22 21.75 21.80
N GLU A 374 -22.63 22.42 20.73
CA GLU A 374 -22.74 21.82 19.39
C GLU A 374 -21.80 22.53 18.45
N LEU A 375 -21.02 21.74 17.68
CA LEU A 375 -20.08 22.22 16.66
C LEU A 375 -20.47 21.61 15.33
N VAL A 376 -20.63 22.45 14.32
CA VAL A 376 -20.84 22.02 12.92
C VAL A 376 -19.68 22.49 12.09
N GLY A 377 -19.06 21.57 11.37
CA GLY A 377 -17.89 21.83 10.52
C GLY A 377 -18.10 21.39 9.08
N HIS A 378 -17.58 22.18 8.15
CA HIS A 378 -17.50 21.83 6.74
C HIS A 378 -16.09 22.09 6.22
N THR A 379 -15.44 21.06 5.69
CA THR A 379 -14.08 21.17 5.12
C THR A 379 -14.05 20.64 3.70
N ASP A 380 -13.63 21.48 2.76
CA ASP A 380 -13.39 21.12 1.37
C ASP A 380 -11.90 21.17 1.07
N VAL A 381 -11.38 20.11 0.47
CA VAL A 381 -9.99 20.00 0.01
C VAL A 381 -9.97 19.66 -1.47
N GLN A 382 -9.18 20.41 -2.23
CA GLN A 382 -8.91 20.11 -3.63
C GLN A 382 -7.41 20.07 -3.87
N VAL A 383 -6.91 18.99 -4.50
CA VAL A 383 -5.50 18.85 -4.92
C VAL A 383 -5.47 18.51 -6.40
N LYS A 384 -4.77 19.33 -7.19
CA LYS A 384 -4.53 19.10 -8.62
C LYS A 384 -3.06 18.88 -8.85
N ILE A 385 -2.71 17.77 -9.52
CA ILE A 385 -1.34 17.41 -9.85
C ILE A 385 -1.21 17.22 -11.34
N THR A 386 -0.17 17.80 -11.93
CA THR A 386 0.22 17.59 -13.32
C THR A 386 1.68 17.21 -13.38
N THR A 387 2.00 16.11 -14.07
CA THR A 387 3.37 15.61 -14.23
C THR A 387 3.69 15.32 -15.67
N MET A 388 4.89 15.68 -16.05
CA MET A 388 5.51 15.35 -17.34
C MET A 388 6.89 14.75 -17.07
N GLN A 389 7.19 13.62 -17.72
CA GLN A 389 8.50 12.97 -17.62
C GLN A 389 8.94 12.48 -18.98
N SER A 390 10.21 12.70 -19.29
CA SER A 390 10.89 12.14 -20.46
C SER A 390 12.19 11.51 -20.03
N LYS A 391 12.47 10.30 -20.51
CA LYS A 391 13.75 9.62 -20.28
C LYS A 391 14.21 8.89 -21.54
N TYR A 392 15.50 8.98 -21.79
CA TYR A 392 16.17 8.33 -22.89
C TYR A 392 17.25 7.41 -22.37
N GLN A 393 17.16 6.14 -22.74
CA GLN A 393 18.13 5.09 -22.41
C GLN A 393 18.85 4.69 -23.66
N PHE A 394 20.17 4.55 -23.60
CA PHE A 394 21.00 4.11 -24.71
C PHE A 394 22.26 3.39 -24.24
N ASN A 395 22.78 2.51 -25.04
CA ASN A 395 24.05 1.84 -24.79
C ASN A 395 25.19 2.67 -25.38
N ILE A 396 26.12 3.13 -24.54
CA ILE A 396 27.35 3.80 -25.00
C ILE A 396 28.26 2.76 -25.66
N ILE A 397 28.40 1.61 -24.99
CA ILE A 397 29.02 0.38 -25.45
C ILE A 397 28.18 -0.80 -24.94
N SER A 398 28.42 -2.01 -25.46
CA SER A 398 27.64 -3.21 -25.10
C SER A 398 27.51 -3.50 -23.60
N LYS A 399 28.46 -3.00 -22.79
CA LYS A 399 28.51 -3.19 -21.34
C LYS A 399 28.16 -1.96 -20.52
N LEU A 400 27.88 -0.82 -21.15
CA LEU A 400 27.59 0.45 -20.49
C LEU A 400 26.28 1.02 -20.99
N VAL A 401 25.26 0.91 -20.16
CA VAL A 401 23.93 1.47 -20.37
C VAL A 401 23.82 2.80 -19.67
N SER A 402 23.40 3.82 -20.41
CA SER A 402 23.13 5.16 -19.87
C SER A 402 21.66 5.48 -19.93
N THR A 403 21.14 6.13 -18.91
CA THR A 403 19.78 6.70 -18.91
C THR A 403 19.87 8.16 -18.47
N PHE A 404 19.33 9.04 -19.31
CA PHE A 404 19.21 10.47 -19.03
C PHE A 404 17.75 10.88 -19.11
N GLY A 405 17.31 11.80 -18.26
CA GLY A 405 15.93 12.26 -18.31
C GLY A 405 15.63 13.45 -17.42
N GLY A 406 14.41 13.95 -17.58
CA GLY A 406 13.87 15.04 -16.82
C GLY A 406 12.41 14.81 -16.42
N LYS A 407 12.01 15.43 -15.32
CA LYS A 407 10.64 15.39 -14.81
C LYS A 407 10.24 16.78 -14.34
N TYR A 408 9.02 17.17 -14.67
CA TYR A 408 8.36 18.36 -14.16
C TYR A 408 7.05 17.99 -13.49
N THR A 409 6.84 18.46 -12.26
CA THR A 409 5.60 18.29 -11.52
C THR A 409 5.09 19.62 -11.00
N ARG A 410 3.79 19.83 -11.12
CA ARG A 410 3.09 20.97 -10.54
C ARG A 410 1.95 20.47 -9.67
N VAL A 411 1.92 20.94 -8.43
CA VAL A 411 0.86 20.68 -7.46
C VAL A 411 0.18 22.00 -7.12
N ASN A 412 -1.17 22.02 -7.07
CA ASN A 412 -1.95 23.09 -6.48
C ASN A 412 -2.94 22.46 -5.53
N MET A 413 -2.93 22.91 -4.29
CA MET A 413 -3.84 22.49 -3.24
C MET A 413 -4.61 23.70 -2.72
N ARG A 414 -5.90 23.49 -2.41
CA ARG A 414 -6.77 24.44 -1.71
C ARG A 414 -7.53 23.69 -0.64
N THR A 415 -7.55 24.25 0.54
CA THR A 415 -8.39 23.80 1.65
C THR A 415 -9.23 24.97 2.12
N LYS A 416 -10.50 24.72 2.42
CA LYS A 416 -11.39 25.67 3.06
C LYS A 416 -12.14 24.94 4.17
N SER A 417 -12.02 25.44 5.39
CA SER A 417 -12.70 24.91 6.56
C SER A 417 -13.58 26.01 7.16
N LEU A 418 -14.83 25.68 7.46
CA LEU A 418 -15.80 26.58 8.11
C LEU A 418 -16.40 25.82 9.29
N TYR A 419 -16.40 26.45 10.45
CA TYR A 419 -16.96 25.89 11.67
C TYR A 419 -17.87 26.89 12.34
N ASP A 420 -19.05 26.44 12.75
CA ASP A 420 -20.00 27.16 13.57
C ASP A 420 -20.19 26.42 14.89
N VAL A 421 -20.32 27.18 15.96
CA VAL A 421 -20.56 26.65 17.32
C VAL A 421 -21.84 27.24 17.88
N TYR A 422 -22.67 26.37 18.48
CA TYR A 422 -23.84 26.80 19.20
C TYR A 422 -23.48 27.07 20.65
N ARG A 423 -23.54 28.35 21.06
CA ARG A 423 -23.31 28.83 22.43
C ARG A 423 -24.30 29.91 22.76
N ASN A 424 -24.77 30.00 24.03
CA ASN A 424 -25.69 31.02 24.52
C ASN A 424 -26.96 31.15 23.64
N ASN A 425 -27.53 30.01 23.22
CA ASN A 425 -28.73 29.92 22.38
C ASN A 425 -28.60 30.55 20.98
N GLN A 426 -27.40 30.72 20.46
CA GLN A 426 -27.14 31.26 19.12
C GLN A 426 -25.99 30.51 18.43
N TRP A 427 -26.10 30.35 17.10
CA TRP A 427 -25.02 29.94 16.25
C TRP A 427 -24.02 31.07 16.03
N GLN A 428 -22.76 30.81 16.22
CA GLN A 428 -21.67 31.78 16.04
C GLN A 428 -20.56 31.13 15.23
N ALA A 429 -20.00 31.87 14.27
CA ALA A 429 -18.83 31.40 13.52
C ALA A 429 -17.64 31.22 14.44
N GLU A 430 -17.05 30.02 14.45
CA GLU A 430 -15.85 29.72 15.21
C GLU A 430 -14.61 30.11 14.39
N LYS A 431 -14.20 31.36 14.52
CA LYS A 431 -13.13 31.98 13.72
C LYS A 431 -11.78 31.30 13.86
N GLN A 432 -11.49 30.71 15.03
CA GLN A 432 -10.20 30.02 15.27
C GLN A 432 -10.09 28.69 14.49
N LEU A 433 -11.22 28.07 14.18
CA LEU A 433 -11.30 26.83 13.41
C LEU A 433 -11.61 27.07 11.92
N SER A 434 -12.17 28.25 11.58
CA SER A 434 -12.54 28.59 10.21
C SER A 434 -11.38 29.26 9.46
N ASN A 435 -11.05 28.72 8.27
CA ASN A 435 -9.81 29.12 7.60
C ASN A 435 -9.74 28.69 6.13
N GLY A 436 -8.81 29.30 5.40
CA GLY A 436 -8.42 28.91 4.05
C GLY A 436 -6.90 28.65 3.97
N PHE A 437 -6.50 27.63 3.23
CA PHE A 437 -5.09 27.34 2.97
C PHE A 437 -4.88 26.99 1.50
N GLU A 438 -3.98 27.71 0.85
CA GLU A 438 -3.54 27.43 -0.51
C GLU A 438 -2.06 27.06 -0.51
N HIS A 439 -1.71 25.99 -1.21
CA HIS A 439 -0.32 25.55 -1.37
C HIS A 439 -0.05 25.22 -2.83
N GLY A 440 0.99 25.85 -3.36
CA GLY A 440 1.48 25.61 -4.72
C GLY A 440 2.90 25.06 -4.71
N GLU A 441 3.16 23.98 -5.45
CA GLU A 441 4.51 23.43 -5.58
C GLU A 441 4.88 23.20 -7.04
N LYS A 442 6.13 23.51 -7.40
CA LYS A 442 6.74 23.22 -8.70
C LYS A 442 8.05 22.47 -8.45
N LEU A 443 8.10 21.23 -8.92
CA LEU A 443 9.30 20.38 -8.84
C LEU A 443 9.87 20.16 -10.23
N LYS A 444 11.13 20.54 -10.44
CA LYS A 444 11.91 20.28 -11.65
C LYS A 444 13.04 19.33 -11.30
N SER A 445 13.18 18.25 -12.05
CA SER A 445 14.22 17.26 -11.81
C SER A 445 14.94 16.91 -13.11
N LEU A 446 16.25 16.73 -13.01
CA LEU A 446 17.10 16.14 -14.04
C LEU A 446 17.83 14.96 -13.43
N PHE A 447 17.97 13.88 -14.15
CA PHE A 447 18.65 12.68 -13.65
C PHE A 447 19.49 12.01 -14.74
N PHE A 448 20.55 11.37 -14.26
CA PHE A 448 21.47 10.58 -15.07
C PHE A 448 21.79 9.29 -14.31
N GLN A 449 21.74 8.14 -15.00
CA GLN A 449 22.04 6.82 -14.47
C GLN A 449 22.97 6.10 -15.40
N LEU A 450 24.02 5.52 -14.86
CA LEU A 450 24.97 4.63 -15.56
C LEU A 450 24.89 3.23 -14.97
N GLN A 451 24.81 2.23 -15.81
CA GLN A 451 24.94 0.81 -15.45
C GLN A 451 26.12 0.23 -16.23
N TYR A 452 27.17 -0.10 -15.52
CA TYR A 452 28.39 -0.62 -16.11
C TYR A 452 28.66 -2.05 -15.65
N GLN A 453 28.60 -2.99 -16.58
CA GLN A 453 28.97 -4.37 -16.35
C GLN A 453 30.41 -4.58 -16.81
N THR A 454 31.38 -4.41 -15.89
CA THR A 454 32.81 -4.54 -16.20
C THR A 454 33.17 -5.94 -16.65
N SER A 455 32.57 -6.95 -15.98
CA SER A 455 32.74 -8.38 -16.23
C SER A 455 31.47 -9.14 -15.82
N GLU A 456 31.43 -10.45 -15.99
CA GLU A 456 30.37 -11.31 -15.45
C GLU A 456 30.33 -11.28 -13.91
N VAL A 457 31.42 -10.85 -13.29
CA VAL A 457 31.65 -10.87 -11.84
C VAL A 457 31.30 -9.54 -11.18
N PHE A 458 31.48 -8.40 -11.87
CA PHE A 458 31.33 -7.08 -11.26
C PHE A 458 30.41 -6.17 -12.06
N THR A 459 29.41 -5.60 -11.39
CA THR A 459 28.47 -4.61 -11.92
C THR A 459 28.50 -3.35 -11.06
N LEU A 460 28.56 -2.20 -11.70
CA LEU A 460 28.52 -0.88 -11.07
C LEU A 460 27.33 -0.08 -11.63
N ASP A 461 26.41 0.32 -10.74
CA ASP A 461 25.31 1.21 -11.04
C ASP A 461 25.54 2.53 -10.31
N MET A 462 25.58 3.66 -11.02
CA MET A 462 25.75 4.99 -10.45
C MET A 462 24.75 5.96 -11.04
N GLY A 463 24.18 6.80 -10.19
CA GLY A 463 23.24 7.80 -10.64
C GLY A 463 23.31 9.08 -9.83
N LEU A 464 22.94 10.16 -10.49
CA LEU A 464 22.81 11.47 -9.89
C LEU A 464 21.49 12.09 -10.35
N ARG A 465 20.71 12.55 -9.36
CA ARG A 465 19.49 13.31 -9.59
C ARG A 465 19.62 14.69 -8.98
N TYR A 466 19.33 15.72 -9.76
CA TYR A 466 19.19 17.08 -9.30
C TYR A 466 17.71 17.44 -9.21
N GLU A 467 17.29 18.07 -8.12
CA GLU A 467 15.92 18.57 -7.95
C GLU A 467 15.92 20.03 -7.49
N HIS A 468 15.07 20.81 -8.14
CA HIS A 468 14.70 22.15 -7.74
C HIS A 468 13.21 22.17 -7.39
N ALA A 469 12.90 22.28 -6.11
CA ALA A 469 11.56 22.42 -5.58
C ALA A 469 11.33 23.88 -5.17
N ALA A 470 10.26 24.47 -5.66
CA ALA A 470 9.80 25.80 -5.28
C ALA A 470 8.33 25.71 -4.87
N PHE A 471 7.98 26.26 -3.72
CA PHE A 471 6.61 26.27 -3.24
C PHE A 471 6.26 27.59 -2.58
N ASN A 472 4.98 27.90 -2.65
CA ASN A 472 4.35 29.01 -1.95
C ASN A 472 3.16 28.47 -1.15
N SER A 473 2.99 28.98 0.05
CA SER A 473 1.84 28.66 0.92
C SER A 473 1.22 29.96 1.38
N LEU A 474 -0.10 30.01 1.32
CA LEU A 474 -0.90 31.15 1.78
C LEU A 474 -1.94 30.63 2.76
N ALA A 475 -1.89 31.08 4.00
CA ALA A 475 -2.89 30.84 5.00
C ALA A 475 -3.75 32.09 5.16
N THR A 476 -5.07 31.93 5.11
CA THR A 476 -6.04 33.03 5.28
C THR A 476 -6.92 32.73 6.48
N ASN A 477 -6.86 33.57 7.51
CA ASN A 477 -7.77 33.59 8.65
C ASN A 477 -8.57 34.88 8.61
N ASP A 478 -9.78 34.88 9.17
CA ASP A 478 -10.58 36.09 9.37
C ASP A 478 -9.89 37.12 10.29
N THR A 479 -8.78 36.78 10.91
CA THR A 479 -8.06 37.59 11.93
C THR A 479 -6.73 38.19 11.45
N ASP A 480 -6.55 38.47 10.15
CA ASP A 480 -5.48 39.34 9.61
C ASP A 480 -4.06 38.80 9.41
N ALA A 481 -3.82 37.54 9.39
CA ALA A 481 -2.48 37.05 9.06
C ALA A 481 -2.41 36.40 7.67
N HIS A 482 -2.00 37.16 6.65
CA HIS A 482 -1.48 36.64 5.40
C HIS A 482 -0.03 36.21 5.62
N ASP A 483 0.20 34.93 5.95
CA ASP A 483 1.55 34.38 5.97
C ASP A 483 1.87 33.78 4.59
N ASP A 484 2.41 34.60 3.70
CA ASP A 484 2.88 34.17 2.36
C ASP A 484 4.32 33.67 2.47
N GLN A 485 4.48 32.35 2.45
CA GLN A 485 5.78 31.71 2.55
C GLN A 485 6.27 31.22 1.20
N LEU A 486 7.22 31.94 0.63
CA LEU A 486 7.94 31.48 -0.58
C LEU A 486 9.24 30.78 -0.18
N ARG A 487 9.34 29.48 -0.51
CA ARG A 487 10.54 28.67 -0.21
C ARG A 487 11.03 27.96 -1.48
N SER A 488 12.34 27.77 -1.56
CA SER A 488 12.98 27.06 -2.68
C SER A 488 14.16 26.24 -2.19
N TYR A 489 14.25 25.00 -2.70
CA TYR A 489 15.36 24.09 -2.41
C TYR A 489 15.98 23.56 -3.69
N LYS A 490 17.31 23.46 -3.69
CA LYS A 490 18.11 22.84 -4.76
C LYS A 490 18.97 21.77 -4.14
N ASN A 491 18.75 20.50 -4.54
CA ASN A 491 19.45 19.38 -3.92
C ASN A 491 19.91 18.36 -4.94
N PHE A 492 21.01 17.68 -4.61
CA PHE A 492 21.53 16.53 -5.33
C PHE A 492 21.25 15.25 -4.55
N PHE A 493 20.85 14.22 -5.29
CA PHE A 493 20.52 12.90 -4.77
C PHE A 493 21.37 11.85 -5.50
N PRO A 494 22.60 11.59 -5.01
CA PRO A 494 23.44 10.52 -5.53
C PRO A 494 22.90 9.16 -5.13
N ASN A 495 23.10 8.17 -5.99
CA ASN A 495 22.96 6.75 -5.67
C ASN A 495 24.11 5.97 -6.29
N MET A 496 24.47 4.87 -5.65
CA MET A 496 25.52 3.98 -6.13
C MET A 496 25.25 2.56 -5.64
N THR A 497 25.38 1.59 -6.53
CA THR A 497 25.32 0.17 -6.20
C THR A 497 26.49 -0.54 -6.84
N MET A 498 27.28 -1.22 -6.02
CA MET A 498 28.36 -2.11 -6.45
C MET A 498 27.92 -3.54 -6.17
N THR A 499 27.92 -4.40 -7.17
CA THR A 499 27.60 -5.82 -7.01
C THR A 499 28.75 -6.67 -7.47
N TYR A 500 29.24 -7.54 -6.56
CA TYR A 500 30.28 -8.53 -6.82
C TYR A 500 29.70 -9.94 -6.76
N SER A 501 29.72 -10.64 -7.88
CA SER A 501 29.29 -12.04 -8.01
C SER A 501 30.46 -12.96 -7.72
N MET A 502 30.61 -13.39 -6.44
CA MET A 502 31.68 -14.30 -6.01
C MET A 502 31.56 -15.67 -6.70
N SER A 503 30.34 -16.09 -7.01
CA SER A 503 30.01 -17.30 -7.76
C SER A 503 28.61 -17.16 -8.39
N THR A 504 28.19 -18.16 -9.16
CA THR A 504 26.79 -18.22 -9.67
C THR A 504 25.73 -18.27 -8.58
N GLN A 505 26.14 -18.65 -7.35
CA GLN A 505 25.25 -18.77 -6.19
C GLN A 505 25.44 -17.70 -5.12
N GLN A 506 26.51 -16.91 -5.19
CA GLN A 506 26.83 -15.92 -4.14
C GLN A 506 27.07 -14.54 -4.75
N LYS A 507 26.36 -13.55 -4.22
CA LYS A 507 26.50 -12.14 -4.62
C LYS A 507 26.60 -11.27 -3.38
N LEU A 508 27.56 -10.33 -3.40
CA LEU A 508 27.69 -9.28 -2.41
C LEU A 508 27.39 -7.94 -3.09
N SER A 509 26.55 -7.12 -2.46
CA SER A 509 26.17 -5.80 -3.01
C SER A 509 26.31 -4.75 -1.93
N LEU A 510 27.01 -3.66 -2.24
CA LEU A 510 27.06 -2.44 -1.43
C LEU A 510 26.26 -1.36 -2.14
N HIS A 511 25.35 -0.73 -1.40
CA HIS A 511 24.48 0.34 -1.90
C HIS A 511 24.56 1.57 -1.00
N TYR A 512 24.57 2.74 -1.63
CA TYR A 512 24.40 4.04 -0.99
C TYR A 512 23.37 4.86 -1.75
N ASN A 513 22.50 5.57 -1.05
CA ASN A 513 21.66 6.60 -1.63
C ASN A 513 21.36 7.72 -0.65
N ARG A 514 21.12 8.93 -1.20
CA ARG A 514 20.50 10.05 -0.50
C ARG A 514 19.10 10.28 -1.02
N ARG A 515 18.14 10.56 -0.12
CA ARG A 515 16.72 10.73 -0.42
C ARG A 515 16.15 11.92 0.33
N VAL A 516 14.92 12.32 -0.01
CA VAL A 516 14.20 13.39 0.68
C VAL A 516 12.78 12.95 1.01
N ASN A 517 12.36 13.18 2.24
CA ASN A 517 10.97 13.01 2.66
C ASN A 517 10.36 14.41 2.86
N ARG A 518 9.44 14.78 1.96
CA ARG A 518 8.78 16.09 2.02
C ARG A 518 7.59 15.99 2.95
N PRO A 519 7.27 17.07 3.72
CA PRO A 519 6.08 17.08 4.55
C PRO A 519 4.83 16.75 3.75
N ASN A 520 3.90 16.03 4.35
CA ASN A 520 2.57 15.86 3.77
C ASN A 520 1.85 17.20 3.68
N PHE A 521 0.94 17.34 2.75
CA PHE A 521 0.18 18.58 2.60
C PHE A 521 -0.68 18.88 3.83
N ARG A 522 -1.22 17.84 4.49
CA ARG A 522 -1.92 17.97 5.77
C ARG A 522 -1.00 18.50 6.87
N ASP A 523 0.24 17.99 6.92
CA ASP A 523 1.22 18.40 7.93
C ASP A 523 1.68 19.87 7.77
N LEU A 524 1.53 20.45 6.58
CA LEU A 524 1.82 21.88 6.32
C LEU A 524 0.64 22.80 6.62
N ASN A 525 -0.59 22.27 6.69
CA ASN A 525 -1.78 23.06 6.91
C ASN A 525 -1.87 23.53 8.37
N PRO A 526 -1.71 24.82 8.70
CA PRO A 526 -1.62 25.30 10.08
C PRO A 526 -2.94 25.20 10.86
N PHE A 527 -3.99 24.71 10.22
CA PHE A 527 -5.33 24.76 10.76
C PHE A 527 -5.68 23.54 11.60
N VAL A 528 -6.58 23.78 12.54
CA VAL A 528 -6.94 22.84 13.59
C VAL A 528 -8.00 21.88 13.08
N GLU A 529 -7.74 20.58 13.23
CA GLU A 529 -8.75 19.53 13.12
C GLU A 529 -9.20 19.13 14.53
N VAL A 530 -10.50 19.22 14.79
CA VAL A 530 -11.09 18.93 16.10
C VAL A 530 -11.45 17.45 16.15
N ASN A 531 -10.70 16.66 16.92
CA ASN A 531 -11.01 15.25 17.15
C ASN A 531 -11.95 15.08 18.35
N ASP A 532 -11.65 15.77 19.44
CA ASP A 532 -12.49 15.91 20.62
C ASP A 532 -12.27 17.30 21.25
N PRO A 533 -13.08 17.76 22.23
CA PRO A 533 -12.92 19.09 22.83
C PRO A 533 -11.53 19.37 23.46
N TYR A 534 -10.73 18.33 23.71
CA TYR A 534 -9.42 18.42 24.35
C TYR A 534 -8.28 17.79 23.53
N LEU A 535 -8.55 17.41 22.27
CA LEU A 535 -7.53 16.88 21.35
C LEU A 535 -7.68 17.54 19.98
N TYR A 536 -6.72 18.35 19.63
CA TYR A 536 -6.62 19.05 18.37
C TYR A 536 -5.40 18.57 17.58
N GLU A 537 -5.56 18.39 16.29
CA GLU A 537 -4.43 18.23 15.37
C GLU A 537 -4.28 19.48 14.53
N LYS A 538 -3.08 19.99 14.38
CA LYS A 538 -2.75 21.08 13.45
C LYS A 538 -1.46 20.79 12.71
N GLY A 539 -1.34 21.26 11.47
CA GLY A 539 -0.09 21.19 10.75
C GLY A 539 0.87 22.32 11.14
N ASN A 540 2.06 22.27 10.57
CA ASN A 540 3.12 23.23 10.78
C ASN A 540 3.66 23.69 9.41
N PRO A 541 3.38 24.94 8.99
CA PRO A 541 3.85 25.45 7.71
C PRO A 541 5.37 25.60 7.66
N ASP A 542 6.05 25.62 8.84
CA ASP A 542 7.51 25.80 8.96
C ASP A 542 8.29 24.50 8.79
N LEU A 543 7.63 23.39 8.55
CA LEU A 543 8.31 22.10 8.34
C LEU A 543 9.32 22.18 7.20
N LYS A 544 10.52 21.67 7.49
CA LYS A 544 11.58 21.43 6.51
C LYS A 544 11.49 20.01 5.96
N PRO A 545 11.96 19.77 4.73
CA PRO A 545 12.12 18.41 4.23
C PRO A 545 13.14 17.62 5.07
N GLU A 546 12.82 16.37 5.36
CA GLU A 546 13.72 15.40 5.98
C GLU A 546 14.67 14.84 4.92
N PHE A 547 15.98 14.81 5.14
CA PHE A 547 16.96 14.17 4.27
C PHE A 547 17.41 12.85 4.87
N VAL A 548 17.42 11.81 4.03
CA VAL A 548 17.73 10.44 4.45
C VAL A 548 18.94 9.93 3.67
N ASN A 549 20.00 9.54 4.39
CA ASN A 549 21.14 8.84 3.84
C ASN A 549 21.05 7.37 4.24
N ASN A 550 21.09 6.47 3.26
CA ASN A 550 21.02 5.03 3.48
C ASN A 550 22.27 4.35 2.94
N MET A 551 22.84 3.44 3.70
CA MET A 551 23.90 2.54 3.29
C MET A 551 23.50 1.10 3.59
N GLU A 552 23.67 0.21 2.62
CA GLU A 552 23.24 -1.18 2.74
C GLU A 552 24.31 -2.12 2.18
N LEU A 553 24.67 -3.13 2.95
CA LEU A 553 25.49 -4.26 2.50
C LEU A 553 24.60 -5.50 2.48
N THR A 554 24.46 -6.12 1.30
CA THR A 554 23.59 -7.29 1.09
C THR A 554 24.40 -8.46 0.57
N TRP A 555 24.37 -9.58 1.26
CA TRP A 555 24.88 -10.86 0.78
C TRP A 555 23.71 -11.76 0.40
N VAL A 556 23.72 -12.26 -0.84
CA VAL A 556 22.72 -13.19 -1.39
C VAL A 556 23.37 -14.55 -1.61
N PHE A 557 22.75 -15.61 -1.09
CA PHE A 557 23.22 -16.99 -1.23
C PHE A 557 22.14 -17.87 -1.87
N LYS A 558 22.53 -18.63 -2.92
CA LYS A 558 21.65 -19.53 -3.70
C LYS A 558 20.38 -18.86 -4.26
N ASN A 559 20.36 -17.54 -4.42
CA ASN A 559 19.17 -16.73 -4.76
C ASN A 559 17.94 -17.03 -3.87
N THR A 560 18.16 -17.65 -2.71
CA THR A 560 17.16 -18.10 -1.74
C THR A 560 17.31 -17.39 -0.41
N TYR A 561 18.54 -17.20 0.04
CA TYR A 561 18.86 -16.57 1.31
C TYR A 561 19.50 -15.22 1.08
N SER A 562 19.17 -14.25 1.92
CA SER A 562 19.92 -12.99 1.98
C SER A 562 20.14 -12.55 3.41
N LEU A 563 21.32 -11.99 3.66
CA LEU A 563 21.66 -11.28 4.88
C LEU A 563 21.99 -9.84 4.50
N GLN A 564 21.36 -8.88 5.17
CA GLN A 564 21.52 -7.47 4.87
C GLN A 564 21.80 -6.69 6.14
N PHE A 565 22.86 -5.86 6.10
CA PHE A 565 23.15 -4.82 7.07
C PHE A 565 22.73 -3.48 6.48
N SER A 566 22.10 -2.62 7.27
CA SER A 566 21.71 -1.28 6.86
C SER A 566 22.05 -0.27 7.92
N TYR A 567 22.46 0.91 7.47
CA TYR A 567 22.61 2.11 8.28
C TYR A 567 21.81 3.24 7.64
N THR A 568 21.00 3.93 8.45
CA THR A 568 20.17 5.06 8.02
C THR A 568 20.47 6.24 8.92
N LEU A 569 20.71 7.40 8.31
CA LEU A 569 20.87 8.69 8.99
C LEU A 569 19.86 9.67 8.43
N LYS A 570 19.03 10.27 9.29
CA LYS A 570 18.02 11.26 8.96
C LYS A 570 18.40 12.61 9.54
N GLN A 571 18.35 13.64 8.71
CA GLN A 571 18.47 15.05 9.08
C GLN A 571 17.08 15.68 9.04
N ASP A 572 16.76 16.51 10.04
CA ASP A 572 15.46 17.15 10.21
C ASP A 572 14.28 16.16 10.15
N PRO A 573 14.31 14.98 10.85
CA PRO A 573 13.25 14.00 10.75
C PRO A 573 11.91 14.56 11.22
N ILE A 574 10.85 14.35 10.42
CA ILE A 574 9.51 14.86 10.73
C ILE A 574 8.81 13.86 11.67
N SER A 575 8.37 14.35 12.83
CA SER A 575 7.65 13.55 13.83
C SER A 575 6.52 14.36 14.47
N LYS A 576 5.45 13.66 14.89
CA LYS A 576 4.40 14.28 15.70
C LYS A 576 4.95 14.61 17.09
N SER A 577 4.67 15.82 17.55
CA SER A 577 4.89 16.27 18.93
C SER A 577 3.53 16.45 19.62
N TYR A 578 3.54 16.29 20.93
CA TYR A 578 2.38 16.38 21.80
C TYR A 578 2.60 17.51 22.80
N ASN A 579 1.83 18.58 22.67
CA ASN A 579 1.94 19.78 23.49
C ASN A 579 0.59 20.14 24.11
N LEU A 580 0.59 21.06 25.07
CA LEU A 580 -0.62 21.65 25.63
C LEU A 580 -0.77 23.09 25.17
N ASP A 581 -1.99 23.52 24.89
CA ASP A 581 -2.34 24.92 24.71
C ASP A 581 -2.66 25.60 26.06
N HIS A 582 -2.98 26.90 26.01
CA HIS A 582 -3.31 27.70 27.20
C HIS A 582 -4.57 27.21 27.94
N ASN A 583 -5.41 26.40 27.31
CA ASN A 583 -6.62 25.84 27.87
C ASN A 583 -6.45 24.38 28.29
N ASN A 584 -5.23 23.89 28.47
CA ASN A 584 -4.90 22.50 28.77
C ASN A 584 -5.41 21.50 27.73
N ARG A 585 -5.61 21.92 26.48
CA ARG A 585 -5.99 21.03 25.40
C ARG A 585 -4.73 20.42 24.78
N THR A 586 -4.76 19.15 24.47
CA THR A 586 -3.69 18.46 23.75
C THR A 586 -3.64 18.94 22.32
N VAL A 587 -2.52 19.49 21.89
CA VAL A 587 -2.25 19.87 20.51
C VAL A 587 -1.19 18.94 19.93
N VAL A 588 -1.61 18.16 18.92
CA VAL A 588 -0.71 17.31 18.15
C VAL A 588 -0.26 18.07 16.91
N MET A 589 1.05 18.26 16.76
CA MET A 589 1.62 19.04 15.65
C MET A 589 2.90 18.36 15.15
N PRO A 590 3.11 18.23 13.83
CA PRO A 590 4.37 17.72 13.29
C PRO A 590 5.49 18.77 13.47
N LEU A 591 6.67 18.30 13.89
CA LEU A 591 7.88 19.09 14.04
C LEU A 591 9.06 18.36 13.39
N ASN A 592 10.08 19.12 13.00
CA ASN A 592 11.37 18.53 12.69
C ASN A 592 12.13 18.28 13.99
N LEU A 593 12.55 17.03 14.20
CA LEU A 593 13.52 16.67 15.23
C LEU A 593 14.93 16.94 14.69
N ASP A 594 15.96 16.95 15.56
CA ASP A 594 17.31 17.25 15.14
C ASP A 594 17.91 16.14 14.28
N HIS A 595 17.92 14.92 14.81
CA HIS A 595 18.50 13.77 14.12
C HIS A 595 17.75 12.48 14.45
N ALA A 596 17.77 11.56 13.50
CA ALA A 596 17.45 10.17 13.77
C ALA A 596 18.44 9.24 13.08
N SER A 597 18.81 8.16 13.75
CA SER A 597 19.71 7.15 13.19
C SER A 597 19.17 5.75 13.43
N GLY A 598 19.59 4.81 12.60
CA GLY A 598 19.17 3.42 12.73
C GLY A 598 20.17 2.44 12.12
N PHE A 599 20.29 1.27 12.77
CA PHE A 599 21.02 0.12 12.28
C PHE A 599 20.04 -1.03 12.10
N GLY A 600 20.16 -1.75 11.00
CA GLY A 600 19.32 -2.90 10.72
C GLY A 600 20.12 -4.13 10.32
N LEU A 601 19.74 -5.29 10.86
CA LEU A 601 20.17 -6.60 10.42
C LEU A 601 18.95 -7.37 9.95
N ARG A 602 18.97 -7.84 8.70
CA ARG A 602 17.85 -8.58 8.12
C ARG A 602 18.31 -9.88 7.52
N PHE A 603 17.54 -10.91 7.81
CA PHE A 603 17.64 -12.22 7.18
C PHE A 603 16.35 -12.53 6.41
N ASN A 604 16.48 -12.92 5.15
CA ASN A 604 15.38 -13.45 4.35
C ASN A 604 15.71 -14.85 3.85
N ALA A 605 14.72 -15.72 3.92
CA ALA A 605 14.70 -17.00 3.23
C ALA A 605 13.43 -17.08 2.37
N THR A 606 13.60 -17.08 1.05
CA THR A 606 12.48 -16.96 0.11
C THR A 606 11.74 -18.26 -0.10
N THR A 607 12.42 -19.40 0.08
CA THR A 607 11.79 -20.72 0.00
C THR A 607 12.64 -21.74 0.71
N ILE A 608 12.15 -22.21 1.85
CA ILE A 608 12.67 -23.38 2.57
C ILE A 608 11.64 -24.48 2.38
N SER A 609 12.02 -25.63 1.84
CA SER A 609 11.10 -26.75 1.63
C SER A 609 11.58 -27.98 2.40
N PRO A 610 11.20 -28.12 3.69
CA PRO A 610 11.58 -29.29 4.48
C PRO A 610 10.99 -30.58 3.92
N MET A 611 9.79 -30.48 3.31
CA MET A 611 9.08 -31.56 2.65
C MET A 611 8.55 -31.08 1.27
N ARG A 612 8.21 -32.01 0.37
CA ARG A 612 7.64 -31.68 -0.95
C ARG A 612 6.34 -30.90 -0.87
N SER A 613 5.55 -31.16 0.16
CA SER A 613 4.23 -30.52 0.38
C SER A 613 4.31 -29.26 1.25
N TRP A 614 5.44 -28.92 1.85
CA TRP A 614 5.57 -27.81 2.78
C TRP A 614 6.64 -26.81 2.33
N ASN A 615 6.23 -25.58 2.10
CA ASN A 615 7.08 -24.45 1.76
C ASN A 615 7.00 -23.39 2.87
N ILE A 616 8.16 -22.91 3.32
CA ILE A 616 8.30 -21.88 4.33
C ILE A 616 8.99 -20.68 3.69
N GLN A 617 8.44 -19.49 3.91
CA GLN A 617 9.12 -18.22 3.69
C GLN A 617 9.35 -17.57 5.05
N ALA A 618 10.57 -17.12 5.30
CA ALA A 618 10.93 -16.50 6.56
C ALA A 618 11.59 -15.14 6.32
N ASN A 619 11.17 -14.16 7.08
CA ASN A 619 11.79 -12.84 7.17
C ASN A 619 12.02 -12.55 8.66
N ALA A 620 13.26 -12.24 9.03
CA ALA A 620 13.62 -11.79 10.36
C ALA A 620 14.38 -10.47 10.22
N ASN A 621 13.98 -9.48 11.00
CA ASN A 621 14.58 -8.15 11.00
C ASN A 621 14.85 -7.72 12.44
N LEU A 622 16.04 -7.19 12.69
CA LEU A 622 16.43 -6.59 13.94
C LEU A 622 16.87 -5.16 13.65
N MET A 623 16.08 -4.18 14.10
CA MET A 623 16.33 -2.77 13.83
C MET A 623 16.52 -1.98 15.11
N TYR A 624 17.65 -1.31 15.24
CA TYR A 624 17.87 -0.31 16.26
C TYR A 624 17.52 1.07 15.69
N LYS A 625 16.67 1.82 16.40
CA LYS A 625 16.29 3.19 16.08
C LYS A 625 16.65 4.11 17.23
N ASN A 626 17.17 5.28 16.89
CA ASN A 626 17.45 6.37 17.83
C ASN A 626 16.88 7.66 17.24
N PHE A 627 15.94 8.27 17.96
CA PHE A 627 15.42 9.61 17.69
C PHE A 627 15.97 10.56 18.74
N GLU A 628 16.39 11.74 18.31
CA GLU A 628 16.94 12.77 19.17
C GLU A 628 16.26 14.11 18.90
N TRP A 629 15.87 14.82 19.96
CA TRP A 629 15.33 16.16 19.86
C TRP A 629 15.76 17.00 21.06
N ILE A 630 15.82 18.31 20.85
CA ILE A 630 16.23 19.28 21.85
C ILE A 630 15.05 20.18 22.17
N THR A 631 14.71 20.32 23.44
CA THR A 631 13.66 21.22 23.94
C THR A 631 14.13 21.87 25.22
N LYS A 632 14.00 23.19 25.31
CA LYS A 632 14.41 23.97 26.50
C LYS A 632 15.84 23.60 27.02
N ASP A 633 16.81 23.48 26.13
CA ASP A 633 18.21 23.11 26.42
C ASP A 633 18.41 21.69 26.98
N LYS A 634 17.39 20.84 26.94
CA LYS A 634 17.51 19.43 27.29
C LYS A 634 17.50 18.56 26.04
N VAL A 635 18.39 17.57 26.00
CA VAL A 635 18.45 16.57 24.92
C VAL A 635 17.65 15.34 25.33
N PHE A 636 16.67 15.01 24.52
CA PHE A 636 15.83 13.82 24.70
C PHE A 636 16.19 12.75 23.68
N HIS A 637 16.06 11.50 24.10
CA HIS A 637 16.31 10.35 23.24
C HIS A 637 15.18 9.33 23.36
N ASN A 638 14.74 8.80 22.22
CA ASN A 638 13.91 7.59 22.18
C ASN A 638 14.66 6.50 21.40
N ARG A 639 15.16 5.50 22.12
CA ARG A 639 16.03 4.44 21.58
C ARG A 639 15.38 3.08 21.74
N ARG A 640 15.31 2.29 20.68
CA ARG A 640 14.75 0.93 20.72
C ARG A 640 15.40 -0.02 19.74
N LEU A 641 15.60 -1.24 20.24
CA LEU A 641 15.90 -2.40 19.41
C LEU A 641 14.60 -3.15 19.14
N THR A 642 14.20 -3.21 17.88
CA THR A 642 12.94 -3.77 17.43
C THR A 642 13.18 -5.06 16.65
N PRO A 643 12.90 -6.24 17.20
CA PRO A 643 12.84 -7.47 16.43
C PRO A 643 11.51 -7.55 15.65
N ALA A 644 11.56 -8.03 14.41
CA ALA A 644 10.36 -8.36 13.66
C ALA A 644 10.56 -9.71 12.96
N ILE A 645 9.55 -10.57 13.01
CA ILE A 645 9.59 -11.91 12.41
C ILE A 645 8.30 -12.12 11.63
N GLN A 646 8.43 -12.61 10.41
CA GLN A 646 7.32 -13.01 9.57
C GLN A 646 7.61 -14.41 9.01
N LEU A 647 6.69 -15.32 9.24
CA LEU A 647 6.75 -16.69 8.77
C LEU A 647 5.50 -16.99 7.95
N GLN A 648 5.69 -17.47 6.73
CA GLN A 648 4.60 -17.93 5.88
C GLN A 648 4.80 -19.41 5.62
N ASN A 649 3.83 -20.20 6.01
CA ASN A 649 3.82 -21.64 5.80
C ASN A 649 2.74 -21.96 4.78
N GLN A 650 3.11 -22.66 3.72
CA GLN A 650 2.22 -23.13 2.68
C GLN A 650 2.32 -24.65 2.58
N PHE A 651 1.19 -25.32 2.79
CA PHE A 651 1.06 -26.76 2.67
C PHE A 651 0.25 -27.11 1.42
N ASN A 652 0.87 -27.80 0.49
CA ASN A 652 0.21 -28.33 -0.72
C ASN A 652 -0.37 -29.71 -0.40
N LEU A 653 -1.66 -29.77 -0.16
CA LEU A 653 -2.39 -31.00 0.15
C LEU A 653 -2.91 -31.67 -1.12
N PRO A 654 -3.28 -32.96 -1.08
CA PRO A 654 -3.92 -33.66 -2.20
C PRO A 654 -5.14 -32.89 -2.76
N SER A 655 -5.58 -33.25 -3.96
CA SER A 655 -6.77 -32.68 -4.62
C SER A 655 -6.72 -31.16 -4.84
N LYS A 656 -5.51 -30.60 -5.08
CA LYS A 656 -5.28 -29.15 -5.33
C LYS A 656 -5.74 -28.26 -4.17
N VAL A 657 -5.68 -28.75 -2.95
CA VAL A 657 -5.95 -27.98 -1.74
C VAL A 657 -4.65 -27.38 -1.23
N ASN A 658 -4.65 -26.09 -0.91
CA ASN A 658 -3.52 -25.40 -0.29
C ASN A 658 -3.96 -24.82 1.05
N LEU A 659 -3.24 -25.16 2.13
CA LEU A 659 -3.40 -24.57 3.44
C LEU A 659 -2.26 -23.56 3.65
N GLU A 660 -2.61 -22.38 4.11
CA GLU A 660 -1.67 -21.30 4.47
C GLU A 660 -1.78 -20.98 5.95
N ILE A 661 -0.62 -20.81 6.61
CA ILE A 661 -0.54 -20.32 7.99
C ILE A 661 0.54 -19.24 8.01
N ASN A 662 0.13 -18.01 8.29
CA ASN A 662 1.00 -16.84 8.28
C ASN A 662 1.09 -16.28 9.70
N CYS A 663 2.30 -16.21 10.24
CA CYS A 663 2.60 -15.67 11.55
C CYS A 663 3.37 -14.36 11.37
N PHE A 664 2.96 -13.35 12.08
CA PHE A 664 3.60 -12.04 12.12
C PHE A 664 3.84 -11.65 13.57
N PHE A 665 5.06 -11.18 13.86
CA PHE A 665 5.45 -10.57 15.12
C PHE A 665 6.28 -9.33 14.83
N ASN A 666 5.92 -8.21 15.42
CA ASN A 666 6.71 -6.98 15.43
C ASN A 666 6.93 -6.56 16.87
N GLY A 667 8.18 -6.52 17.30
CA GLY A 667 8.57 -6.10 18.63
C GLY A 667 8.26 -4.63 18.88
N ALA A 668 8.44 -4.20 20.10
CA ALA A 668 8.23 -2.80 20.46
C ALA A 668 9.19 -1.89 19.69
N THR A 669 8.70 -0.72 19.23
CA THR A 669 9.47 0.21 18.38
C THR A 669 9.35 1.66 18.86
N ALA A 670 10.37 2.47 18.54
CA ALA A 670 10.35 3.91 18.71
C ALA A 670 9.86 4.59 17.43
N GLU A 671 9.04 5.64 17.57
CA GLU A 671 8.58 6.52 16.50
C GLU A 671 8.53 7.97 17.03
N GLY A 672 9.59 8.75 16.78
CA GLY A 672 9.73 10.09 17.35
C GLY A 672 9.63 10.06 18.88
N GLN A 673 8.67 10.83 19.44
CA GLN A 673 8.39 10.88 20.88
C GLN A 673 7.56 9.68 21.37
N ALA A 674 7.02 8.85 20.47
CA ALA A 674 6.14 7.74 20.81
C ALA A 674 6.91 6.40 20.91
N TYR A 675 6.39 5.54 21.77
CA TYR A 675 6.76 4.14 21.91
C TYR A 675 5.55 3.29 21.53
N ILE A 676 5.69 2.40 20.57
CA ILE A 676 4.65 1.46 20.14
C ILE A 676 5.01 0.09 20.68
N ALA A 677 4.11 -0.52 21.45
CA ALA A 677 4.29 -1.86 22.01
C ALA A 677 4.28 -2.93 20.89
N HIS A 678 4.69 -4.15 21.25
CA HIS A 678 4.71 -5.27 20.32
C HIS A 678 3.33 -5.59 19.74
N LEU A 679 3.33 -6.02 18.48
CA LEU A 679 2.14 -6.47 17.75
C LEU A 679 2.41 -7.85 17.15
N TRP A 680 1.41 -8.72 17.14
CA TRP A 680 1.50 -10.00 16.47
C TRP A 680 0.14 -10.45 15.94
N SER A 681 0.13 -11.34 14.97
CA SER A 681 -1.09 -11.99 14.51
C SER A 681 -0.79 -13.33 13.84
N ILE A 682 -1.79 -14.22 13.85
CA ILE A 682 -1.79 -15.47 13.09
C ILE A 682 -3.01 -15.47 12.19
N ASN A 683 -2.75 -15.65 10.89
CA ASN A 683 -3.76 -15.74 9.86
C ASN A 683 -3.68 -17.11 9.20
N THR A 684 -4.81 -17.68 8.83
CA THR A 684 -4.88 -18.97 8.13
C THR A 684 -5.83 -18.89 6.95
N GLY A 685 -5.63 -19.75 5.94
CA GLY A 685 -6.49 -19.83 4.78
C GLY A 685 -6.41 -21.18 4.08
N LEU A 686 -7.55 -21.63 3.59
CA LEU A 686 -7.70 -22.84 2.82
C LEU A 686 -8.20 -22.51 1.42
N ARG A 687 -7.42 -22.87 0.41
CA ARG A 687 -7.74 -22.63 -0.99
C ARG A 687 -7.95 -23.94 -1.75
N LYS A 688 -8.97 -23.97 -2.59
CA LYS A 688 -9.19 -25.06 -3.54
C LYS A 688 -9.55 -24.51 -4.91
N THR A 689 -8.94 -25.07 -5.95
CA THR A 689 -9.25 -24.74 -7.34
C THR A 689 -10.05 -25.86 -8.01
N PHE A 690 -10.96 -25.47 -8.90
CA PHE A 690 -11.86 -26.36 -9.63
C PHE A 690 -11.84 -26.01 -11.12
N PHE A 691 -12.35 -26.90 -11.97
CA PHE A 691 -12.57 -26.67 -13.41
C PHE A 691 -11.28 -26.17 -14.12
N GLN A 692 -10.19 -26.94 -14.01
CA GLN A 692 -8.89 -26.58 -14.61
C GLN A 692 -8.39 -25.18 -14.18
N ASP A 693 -8.53 -24.90 -12.89
CA ASP A 693 -8.09 -23.64 -12.25
C ASP A 693 -8.90 -22.38 -12.67
N LYS A 694 -10.07 -22.55 -13.29
CA LYS A 694 -10.96 -21.46 -13.65
C LYS A 694 -11.75 -20.91 -12.47
N PHE A 695 -12.14 -21.77 -11.53
CA PHE A 695 -12.87 -21.37 -10.33
C PHE A 695 -12.01 -21.61 -9.08
N THR A 696 -11.94 -20.64 -8.20
CA THR A 696 -11.21 -20.72 -6.93
C THR A 696 -12.14 -20.39 -5.78
N LEU A 697 -12.15 -21.27 -4.78
CA LEU A 697 -12.71 -21.03 -3.47
C LEU A 697 -11.56 -20.80 -2.48
N TYR A 698 -11.61 -19.70 -1.73
CA TYR A 698 -10.67 -19.39 -0.65
C TYR A 698 -11.44 -19.04 0.62
N ILE A 699 -11.25 -19.83 1.67
CA ILE A 699 -11.81 -19.63 3.00
C ILE A 699 -10.67 -19.23 3.90
N TYR A 700 -10.83 -18.17 4.70
CA TYR A 700 -9.74 -17.68 5.52
C TYR A 700 -10.22 -17.12 6.86
N ALA A 701 -9.29 -17.04 7.80
CA ALA A 701 -9.45 -16.39 9.07
C ALA A 701 -8.25 -15.46 9.34
N ASN A 702 -8.55 -14.20 9.60
CA ASN A 702 -7.58 -13.18 9.94
C ASN A 702 -7.54 -12.98 11.45
N ASP A 703 -6.32 -12.74 11.98
CA ASP A 703 -6.05 -12.44 13.39
C ASP A 703 -6.84 -13.35 14.39
N LEU A 704 -6.62 -14.66 14.26
CA LEU A 704 -7.34 -15.70 15.02
C LEU A 704 -7.46 -15.40 16.51
N PHE A 705 -6.43 -14.79 17.10
CA PHE A 705 -6.32 -14.51 18.53
C PHE A 705 -6.72 -13.09 18.92
N ARG A 706 -7.15 -12.26 17.94
CA ARG A 706 -7.47 -10.84 18.14
C ARG A 706 -6.32 -10.10 18.84
N SER A 707 -5.10 -10.37 18.41
CA SER A 707 -3.86 -9.88 19.04
C SER A 707 -3.30 -8.60 18.44
N ASN A 708 -3.80 -8.18 17.28
CA ASN A 708 -3.39 -6.96 16.59
C ASN A 708 -4.03 -5.72 17.21
N ARG A 709 -3.51 -5.31 18.40
CA ARG A 709 -4.00 -4.19 19.19
C ARG A 709 -2.85 -3.25 19.53
N PRO A 710 -2.65 -2.18 18.75
CA PRO A 710 -1.58 -1.23 19.01
C PRO A 710 -1.77 -0.53 20.36
N ASN A 711 -0.70 -0.49 21.13
CA ASN A 711 -0.58 0.20 22.40
C ASN A 711 0.57 1.22 22.23
N ILE A 712 0.25 2.49 22.34
CA ILE A 712 1.17 3.59 22.12
C ILE A 712 1.36 4.32 23.45
N THR A 713 2.61 4.54 23.84
CA THR A 713 2.96 5.41 24.96
C THR A 713 3.74 6.59 24.37
N PHE A 714 3.40 7.78 24.75
CA PHE A 714 4.13 8.99 24.37
C PHE A 714 4.60 9.72 25.61
N ASN A 715 5.82 10.26 25.51
CA ASN A 715 6.46 11.03 26.57
C ASN A 715 6.90 12.36 25.95
N GLY A 716 6.15 13.41 26.27
CA GLY A 716 6.47 14.80 25.91
C GLY A 716 6.99 15.57 27.11
N ASP A 717 7.42 16.82 26.90
CA ASP A 717 7.95 17.68 27.96
C ASP A 717 6.89 18.07 29.00
N VAL A 718 5.64 18.20 28.57
CA VAL A 718 4.53 18.72 29.39
C VAL A 718 3.38 17.73 29.49
N MET A 719 3.45 16.61 28.82
CA MET A 719 2.37 15.61 28.79
C MET A 719 2.93 14.23 28.52
N ASN A 720 2.49 13.29 29.34
CA ASN A 720 2.73 11.87 29.14
C ASN A 720 1.39 11.16 28.90
N GLY A 721 1.39 10.08 28.16
CA GLY A 721 0.12 9.38 27.95
C GLY A 721 0.27 7.98 27.36
N LYS A 722 -0.86 7.29 27.43
CA LYS A 722 -1.05 5.97 26.84
C LYS A 722 -2.27 6.01 25.94
N TYR A 723 -2.17 5.40 24.78
CA TYR A 723 -3.23 5.31 23.80
C TYR A 723 -3.30 3.88 23.26
N ARG A 724 -4.47 3.31 23.26
CA ARG A 724 -4.72 1.95 22.79
C ARG A 724 -5.87 1.93 21.82
N GLU A 725 -5.67 1.28 20.66
CA GLU A 725 -6.73 0.99 19.71
C GLU A 725 -6.97 -0.52 19.62
N SER A 726 -8.22 -0.94 19.65
CA SER A 726 -8.64 -2.32 19.46
C SER A 726 -9.54 -2.40 18.24
N TYR A 727 -8.97 -2.82 17.12
CA TYR A 727 -9.68 -2.97 15.86
C TYR A 727 -10.50 -4.26 15.79
N ASP A 728 -11.54 -4.28 14.95
CA ASP A 728 -12.26 -5.50 14.55
C ASP A 728 -11.40 -6.31 13.54
N SER A 729 -10.25 -6.81 14.03
CA SER A 729 -9.21 -7.47 13.22
C SER A 729 -9.45 -8.96 13.04
N ARG A 730 -10.17 -9.62 13.99
CA ARG A 730 -10.52 -11.03 13.88
C ARG A 730 -11.73 -11.19 12.98
N ALA A 731 -11.52 -11.76 11.79
CA ALA A 731 -12.57 -11.93 10.80
C ALA A 731 -12.43 -13.27 10.07
N PHE A 732 -13.57 -13.83 9.69
CA PHE A 732 -13.68 -15.03 8.86
C PHE A 732 -14.24 -14.63 7.50
N GLY A 733 -13.64 -15.12 6.42
CA GLY A 733 -14.06 -14.71 5.09
C GLY A 733 -14.07 -15.84 4.07
N ILE A 734 -14.87 -15.62 3.04
CA ILE A 734 -14.96 -16.48 1.85
C ILE A 734 -14.74 -15.59 0.63
N ASN A 735 -13.83 -16.02 -0.23
CA ASN A 735 -13.64 -15.41 -1.55
C ASN A 735 -13.90 -16.44 -2.64
N LEU A 736 -14.72 -16.06 -3.59
CA LEU A 736 -15.03 -16.81 -4.81
C LEU A 736 -14.46 -16.05 -5.99
N SER A 737 -13.66 -16.71 -6.84
CA SER A 737 -13.09 -16.09 -8.03
C SER A 737 -13.29 -17.00 -9.25
N TYR A 738 -13.79 -16.43 -10.33
CA TYR A 738 -13.93 -17.10 -11.62
C TYR A 738 -13.11 -16.40 -12.68
N ARG A 739 -12.33 -17.18 -13.44
CA ARG A 739 -11.46 -16.69 -14.51
C ARG A 739 -11.83 -17.35 -15.83
N LEU A 740 -12.19 -16.53 -16.79
CA LEU A 740 -12.38 -16.91 -18.18
C LEU A 740 -11.21 -16.37 -19.02
N ASN A 741 -10.50 -17.26 -19.71
CA ASN A 741 -9.48 -16.90 -20.70
C ASN A 741 -9.84 -17.56 -22.02
N LYS A 742 -10.04 -16.77 -23.07
CA LYS A 742 -10.30 -17.26 -24.44
C LYS A 742 -9.30 -16.58 -25.39
N GLY A 743 -8.29 -17.34 -25.87
CA GLY A 743 -7.21 -16.88 -26.74
C GLY A 743 -5.88 -17.56 -26.42
N GLY A 744 -4.90 -17.47 -27.31
CA GLY A 744 -3.61 -18.16 -27.22
C GLY A 744 -2.71 -17.61 -26.09
N LYS A 745 -1.82 -18.45 -25.58
CA LYS A 745 -0.75 -18.05 -24.64
C LYS A 745 0.33 -17.31 -25.40
N THR A 746 0.68 -16.07 -25.04
CA THR A 746 1.94 -15.42 -25.44
C THR A 746 2.74 -15.03 -24.22
N ASP A 747 4.07 -15.08 -24.35
CA ASP A 747 4.99 -14.69 -23.31
C ASP A 747 4.83 -13.22 -22.88
N PRO A 748 4.93 -12.91 -21.59
CA PRO A 748 4.83 -11.55 -21.11
C PRO A 748 6.04 -10.73 -21.59
N LYS A 749 5.84 -9.84 -22.57
CA LYS A 749 6.82 -8.80 -22.88
C LYS A 749 6.83 -7.72 -21.81
N ASN A 750 8.01 -7.37 -21.31
CA ASN A 750 8.24 -6.32 -20.33
C ASN A 750 7.67 -4.97 -20.79
N ASN A 751 6.55 -4.55 -20.22
CA ASN A 751 6.14 -3.15 -20.25
C ASN A 751 6.55 -2.50 -18.92
N ASN A 752 7.73 -1.91 -18.91
CA ASN A 752 8.09 -0.96 -17.87
C ASN A 752 7.32 0.33 -18.14
N ILE A 753 6.14 0.48 -17.55
CA ILE A 753 5.44 1.76 -17.51
C ILE A 753 6.12 2.55 -16.40
N GLY A 754 6.76 3.67 -16.74
CA GLY A 754 7.70 4.40 -15.90
C GLY A 754 7.12 4.97 -14.60
N ASN A 755 8.04 5.38 -13.75
CA ASN A 755 7.80 5.97 -12.44
C ASN A 755 7.13 7.34 -12.54
N ARG A 756 6.04 7.51 -11.81
CA ARG A 756 5.26 8.76 -11.82
C ARG A 756 4.90 9.16 -10.39
N LEU A 757 5.14 10.40 -10.06
CA LEU A 757 4.53 11.21 -9.00
C LEU A 757 4.86 10.86 -7.55
N GLU A 758 5.88 11.50 -7.02
CA GLU A 758 6.21 11.56 -5.60
C GLU A 758 5.15 12.33 -4.78
N GLU A 759 4.58 13.37 -5.36
CA GLU A 759 3.67 14.30 -4.67
C GLU A 759 2.39 13.61 -4.19
N ASN A 760 2.03 12.47 -4.77
CA ASN A 760 0.86 11.69 -4.39
C ASN A 760 1.01 11.00 -3.04
N ASN A 761 2.24 10.67 -2.63
CA ASN A 761 2.49 10.09 -1.32
C ASN A 761 2.29 11.11 -0.17
N ARG A 762 2.07 12.39 -0.52
CA ARG A 762 1.89 13.49 0.42
C ARG A 762 0.43 13.87 0.63
N ILE A 763 -0.51 13.21 -0.06
CA ILE A 763 -1.96 13.40 0.10
C ILE A 763 -2.45 12.39 1.15
N SER A 764 -2.44 12.78 2.42
CA SER A 764 -3.06 12.08 3.52
C SER A 764 -4.02 13.01 4.23
N TYR A 765 -5.31 12.73 4.14
CA TYR A 765 -6.36 13.44 4.87
C TYR A 765 -7.25 12.43 5.59
#